data_62082b01b679a9d4db3a2dfcb62f7cd4
#
_entry.id   62082b01b679a9d4db3a2dfcb62f7cd4
#
_cell.length_a   1.000
_cell.length_b   1.000
_cell.length_c   1.000
_cell.angle_alpha   90.00
_cell.angle_beta   90.00
_cell.angle_gamma   90.00
#
_symmetry.space_group_name_H-M   'P 1'
#
loop_
_entity.id
_entity.type
_entity.pdbx_description
1 polymer ?
#
loop_
_entity_poly.entity_id
_entity_poly.type
_entity_poly.pdbx_seq_one_letter_code
_entity_poly.pdbx_strand_id
1 'polypeptide(L)'
;MSEEKSVDPISPRTRYHMLPLRDVVVFPHMVLPLFVGREKSIHSLEEAVQGGKQIFLAAQHDAADDDPSPDQIFSSGTVANILQLLKLPDGTVKVLVEGISRATIVDYVETEESFVVDATTVAEGEFDEQEGEVLMRTVTSEFEQYVKLNSKIPPEVLTSLSGVEDPGRLADTIAAHLTLRNDEKQKILELGDVGERLEHILGIMEGEIDLLQVEKRLRGRVKKQMEKSQREYYLNEQMKAIQKELGDMDEAPNEMEELQQKVEQAGMPTEAREKAESELKKLKMMSPMSAEATVVRNFIETLTQVPWKKRSRVLKDLTKAEAILEADHYGLDKVKERILEYLAVQQRINKVKGPILCLVGPPGVGKTSLGESIARATNRKFMRMSLGGVRDEAEIRGHRRTYIGSMPGKIIQNMSKAGTRNPLFMLDEVDKMSMDFRGDPSSALLEVLDPEQNHKFGDHYLEVDYDLSEVMFVATANSLNIPGPLLDRMEVIRISGYTEDEKINIATNYLIEKQKKNNGLKQEELTINHQALTDIVRYYTREAGVRSLDREIAKISRKVTKELLLDPKKSKAQVSGRNLSKYLGVRRHRYGRAEDSNRVGQVTGLAWTEVGGELLTIETAVMPGKGKQSFTGKLGDVMQESIQAAMSVVRTRASQFGIDTEFFQNKDFHIHVPEGATPKDGPSAGIGMCTALISAITTIPVRSDVAMTGEITLRGEVLPIGGLKEKLLAAHRGGITTVIIPSENEKDLTEIPKNIKSGLEIVPVRWIDEVISVALERAPEASSAAVEDVATGAAAEEEEASGSSARTH
;
A
#
# COMPACT_ATOMS: atom_id res chain seq x y z
N MET A 1 34.81 40.28 -13.90
CA MET A 1 34.06 41.48 -13.49
C MET A 1 32.85 40.97 -12.73
N SER A 2 32.95 41.05 -11.41
CA SER A 2 31.93 40.63 -10.45
C SER A 2 30.83 41.66 -10.41
N GLU A 3 29.60 41.26 -10.76
CA GLU A 3 28.42 42.12 -10.55
C GLU A 3 28.08 42.08 -9.05
N GLU A 4 28.26 43.20 -8.39
CA GLU A 4 27.73 43.47 -7.07
C GLU A 4 26.20 43.53 -7.18
N LYS A 5 25.53 42.58 -6.52
CA LYS A 5 24.09 42.67 -6.23
C LYS A 5 23.90 43.83 -5.28
N SER A 6 23.15 44.84 -5.73
CA SER A 6 22.67 45.93 -4.89
C SER A 6 21.83 45.36 -3.74
N VAL A 7 22.25 45.73 -2.52
CA VAL A 7 21.49 45.46 -1.31
C VAL A 7 20.36 46.47 -1.25
N ASP A 8 19.11 46.01 -1.42
CA ASP A 8 17.91 46.83 -1.22
C ASP A 8 17.81 47.32 0.24
N PRO A 9 17.21 48.47 0.49
CA PRO A 9 17.09 49.06 1.86
C PRO A 9 16.34 48.09 2.76
N ILE A 10 16.95 47.74 3.87
CA ILE A 10 16.41 46.85 4.91
C ILE A 10 15.06 47.37 5.39
N SER A 11 13.97 46.78 4.97
CA SER A 11 12.63 47.03 5.54
C SER A 11 12.65 46.81 7.05
N PRO A 12 11.99 47.61 7.86
CA PRO A 12 12.05 47.50 9.32
C PRO A 12 11.52 46.15 9.77
N ARG A 13 12.34 45.44 10.54
CA ARG A 13 11.91 44.21 11.22
C ARG A 13 10.85 44.56 12.25
N THR A 14 9.72 43.88 12.18
CA THR A 14 8.62 44.07 13.14
C THR A 14 8.33 42.73 13.81
N ARG A 15 8.09 42.81 15.09
CA ARG A 15 7.75 41.63 15.91
C ARG A 15 6.25 41.40 15.91
N TYR A 16 5.85 40.16 15.63
CA TYR A 16 4.47 39.70 15.62
C TYR A 16 4.28 38.44 16.44
N HIS A 17 3.14 38.32 17.10
CA HIS A 17 2.64 37.01 17.55
C HIS A 17 2.20 36.25 16.32
N MET A 18 2.46 34.93 16.29
CA MET A 18 2.21 34.10 15.14
C MET A 18 1.14 33.06 15.43
N LEU A 19 0.35 32.72 14.43
CA LEU A 19 -0.62 31.66 14.44
C LEU A 19 -0.30 30.65 13.31
N PRO A 20 0.18 29.42 13.61
CA PRO A 20 0.37 28.37 12.62
C PRO A 20 -0.98 27.79 12.17
N LEU A 21 -1.23 27.78 10.85
CA LEU A 21 -2.46 27.32 10.23
C LEU A 21 -2.28 25.92 9.64
N ARG A 22 -3.24 25.01 9.88
CA ARG A 22 -3.13 23.59 9.46
C ARG A 22 -3.45 23.38 7.98
N ASP A 23 -4.57 23.95 7.50
CA ASP A 23 -5.23 23.58 6.26
C ASP A 23 -5.68 24.78 5.42
N VAL A 24 -5.15 25.95 5.72
CA VAL A 24 -5.50 27.17 4.99
C VAL A 24 -4.29 28.09 4.83
N VAL A 25 -4.15 28.66 3.64
CA VAL A 25 -3.23 29.76 3.32
C VAL A 25 -4.03 31.04 3.22
N VAL A 26 -3.64 32.06 3.95
CA VAL A 26 -4.32 33.36 4.00
C VAL A 26 -3.59 34.33 3.09
N PHE A 27 -4.32 34.93 2.16
CA PHE A 27 -3.81 35.98 1.27
C PHE A 27 -4.12 37.38 1.81
N PRO A 28 -3.39 38.42 1.44
CA PRO A 28 -3.77 39.81 1.67
C PRO A 28 -5.22 40.07 1.22
N HIS A 29 -5.91 40.95 1.92
CA HIS A 29 -7.32 41.34 1.68
C HIS A 29 -8.36 40.20 1.87
N MET A 30 -7.92 39.01 2.29
CA MET A 30 -8.82 37.93 2.57
C MET A 30 -9.40 38.02 3.98
N VAL A 31 -10.73 37.92 4.10
CA VAL A 31 -11.43 37.93 5.40
C VAL A 31 -11.98 36.53 5.65
N LEU A 32 -11.55 35.88 6.73
CA LEU A 32 -12.01 34.53 7.04
C LEU A 32 -12.09 34.25 8.54
N PRO A 33 -13.02 33.41 8.98
CA PRO A 33 -13.08 32.92 10.33
C PRO A 33 -12.13 31.74 10.52
N LEU A 34 -11.29 31.77 11.56
CA LEU A 34 -10.42 30.69 12.00
C LEU A 34 -10.93 30.14 13.32
N PHE A 35 -10.77 28.82 13.50
CA PHE A 35 -11.06 28.14 14.78
C PHE A 35 -9.75 27.67 15.38
N VAL A 36 -9.43 28.17 16.56
CA VAL A 36 -8.15 27.96 17.23
C VAL A 36 -8.39 27.21 18.53
N GLY A 37 -7.79 26.02 18.66
CA GLY A 37 -7.96 25.15 19.82
C GLY A 37 -6.66 24.83 20.57
N ARG A 38 -5.47 25.15 19.99
CA ARG A 38 -4.18 24.92 20.64
C ARG A 38 -3.89 25.96 21.69
N GLU A 39 -3.42 25.58 22.88
CA GLU A 39 -3.13 26.50 23.99
C GLU A 39 -2.13 27.60 23.60
N LYS A 40 -1.00 27.25 22.99
CA LYS A 40 0.01 28.20 22.51
C LYS A 40 -0.56 29.20 21.49
N SER A 41 -1.42 28.73 20.59
CA SER A 41 -2.05 29.56 19.57
C SER A 41 -3.12 30.49 20.16
N ILE A 42 -3.84 30.04 21.17
CA ILE A 42 -4.82 30.88 21.91
C ILE A 42 -4.08 31.98 22.66
N HIS A 43 -2.94 31.62 23.30
CA HIS A 43 -2.12 32.61 24.01
C HIS A 43 -1.52 33.65 23.07
N SER A 44 -0.98 33.23 21.91
CA SER A 44 -0.52 34.16 20.86
C SER A 44 -1.62 35.12 20.38
N LEU A 45 -2.89 34.63 20.24
CA LEU A 45 -4.02 35.48 19.89
C LEU A 45 -4.37 36.50 20.99
N GLU A 46 -4.37 36.10 22.25
CA GLU A 46 -4.69 36.97 23.38
C GLU A 46 -3.64 38.10 23.53
N GLU A 47 -2.37 37.77 23.37
CA GLU A 47 -1.26 38.75 23.41
C GLU A 47 -1.33 39.68 22.19
N ALA A 48 -1.61 39.15 20.98
CA ALA A 48 -1.79 39.95 19.77
C ALA A 48 -2.93 40.99 19.90
N VAL A 49 -4.04 40.62 20.53
CA VAL A 49 -5.17 41.53 20.78
C VAL A 49 -4.77 42.67 21.76
N GLN A 50 -3.93 42.41 22.76
CA GLN A 50 -3.42 43.43 23.68
C GLN A 50 -2.34 44.31 23.02
N GLY A 51 -1.55 43.75 22.09
CA GLY A 51 -0.37 44.39 21.51
C GLY A 51 -0.59 45.15 20.18
N GLY A 52 -1.83 45.40 19.74
CA GLY A 52 -2.08 46.15 18.50
C GLY A 52 -3.01 45.52 17.50
N LYS A 53 -3.57 44.32 17.81
CA LYS A 53 -4.52 43.52 17.01
C LYS A 53 -3.96 43.05 15.68
N GLN A 54 -2.64 43.03 15.52
CA GLN A 54 -1.99 42.40 14.36
C GLN A 54 -1.38 41.07 14.75
N ILE A 55 -1.52 40.09 13.83
CA ILE A 55 -1.00 38.74 13.99
C ILE A 55 -0.40 38.25 12.70
N PHE A 56 0.68 37.48 12.79
CA PHE A 56 1.29 36.81 11.63
C PHE A 56 0.68 35.44 11.42
N LEU A 57 0.20 35.15 10.21
CA LEU A 57 -0.44 33.88 9.84
C LEU A 57 0.48 33.12 8.87
N ALA A 58 0.90 31.93 9.23
CA ALA A 58 1.70 31.07 8.37
C ALA A 58 1.13 29.66 8.32
N ALA A 59 1.15 29.01 7.16
CA ALA A 59 0.70 27.64 6.98
C ALA A 59 1.77 26.64 7.46
N GLN A 60 1.32 25.45 7.89
CA GLN A 60 2.19 24.33 8.24
C GLN A 60 2.47 23.48 6.99
N HIS A 61 3.62 22.80 6.96
CA HIS A 61 3.95 21.83 5.91
C HIS A 61 3.05 20.58 5.98
N ASP A 62 2.75 20.11 7.18
CA ASP A 62 1.84 18.99 7.42
C ASP A 62 0.70 19.40 8.36
N ALA A 63 -0.55 19.22 7.91
CA ALA A 63 -1.74 19.52 8.70
C ALA A 63 -1.93 18.59 9.91
N ALA A 64 -1.26 17.44 9.95
CA ALA A 64 -1.38 16.45 11.03
C ALA A 64 -0.58 16.82 12.30
N ASP A 65 0.39 17.73 12.19
CA ASP A 65 1.24 18.12 13.32
C ASP A 65 0.47 18.99 14.31
N ASP A 66 0.41 18.53 15.56
CA ASP A 66 -0.29 19.24 16.64
C ASP A 66 0.57 20.34 17.30
N ASP A 67 1.88 20.21 17.36
CA ASP A 67 2.81 21.20 17.92
C ASP A 67 3.99 21.41 16.95
N PRO A 68 3.80 22.16 15.85
CA PRO A 68 4.80 22.29 14.80
C PRO A 68 6.04 23.04 15.28
N SER A 69 7.20 22.48 14.97
CA SER A 69 8.48 23.15 15.13
C SER A 69 8.68 24.24 14.07
N PRO A 70 9.60 25.21 14.27
CA PRO A 70 9.90 26.24 13.28
C PRO A 70 10.17 25.73 11.85
N ASP A 71 10.82 24.58 11.72
CA ASP A 71 11.15 23.95 10.44
C ASP A 71 9.92 23.34 9.72
N GLN A 72 8.81 23.19 10.42
CA GLN A 72 7.56 22.62 9.90
C GLN A 72 6.54 23.69 9.51
N ILE A 73 6.92 24.96 9.57
CA ILE A 73 6.09 26.11 9.23
C ILE A 73 6.73 26.84 8.04
N PHE A 74 5.92 27.25 7.06
CA PHE A 74 6.42 28.05 5.95
C PHE A 74 6.96 29.39 6.42
N SER A 75 8.10 29.82 5.86
CA SER A 75 8.74 31.08 6.20
C SER A 75 7.98 32.31 5.71
N SER A 76 7.19 32.16 4.65
CA SER A 76 6.35 33.24 4.09
C SER A 76 4.92 33.09 4.58
N GLY A 77 4.35 34.20 5.03
CA GLY A 77 2.99 34.27 5.56
C GLY A 77 2.35 35.63 5.32
N THR A 78 1.24 35.87 6.01
CA THR A 78 0.47 37.12 5.91
C THR A 78 0.31 37.77 7.27
N VAL A 79 0.63 39.09 7.36
CA VAL A 79 0.25 39.90 8.51
C VAL A 79 -1.23 40.19 8.39
N ALA A 80 -2.00 39.93 9.44
CA ALA A 80 -3.45 40.08 9.45
C ALA A 80 -3.93 40.91 10.64
N ASN A 81 -5.02 41.65 10.45
CA ASN A 81 -5.76 42.28 11.55
C ASN A 81 -6.76 41.32 12.17
N ILE A 82 -6.86 41.35 13.49
CA ILE A 82 -7.92 40.67 14.24
C ILE A 82 -9.15 41.56 14.29
N LEU A 83 -10.19 41.22 13.51
CA LEU A 83 -11.44 41.96 13.47
C LEU A 83 -12.37 41.63 14.63
N GLN A 84 -12.51 40.35 14.96
CA GLN A 84 -13.38 39.87 16.02
C GLN A 84 -12.83 38.61 16.65
N LEU A 85 -12.96 38.47 17.96
CA LEU A 85 -12.59 37.27 18.71
C LEU A 85 -13.77 36.84 19.59
N LEU A 86 -14.12 35.55 19.51
CA LEU A 86 -15.21 34.94 20.26
C LEU A 86 -14.72 33.65 20.91
N LYS A 87 -14.76 33.58 22.23
CA LYS A 87 -14.48 32.33 22.97
C LYS A 87 -15.73 31.46 22.98
N LEU A 88 -15.58 30.22 22.60
CA LEU A 88 -16.64 29.21 22.56
C LEU A 88 -16.69 28.39 23.86
N PRO A 89 -17.84 27.79 24.21
CA PRO A 89 -17.99 27.03 25.46
C PRO A 89 -17.11 25.78 25.57
N ASP A 90 -16.62 25.25 24.45
CA ASP A 90 -15.73 24.09 24.35
C ASP A 90 -14.24 24.42 24.55
N GLY A 91 -13.91 25.68 24.85
CA GLY A 91 -12.55 26.18 25.02
C GLY A 91 -11.86 26.62 23.73
N THR A 92 -12.47 26.41 22.55
CA THR A 92 -11.92 26.92 21.30
C THR A 92 -12.21 28.39 21.11
N VAL A 93 -11.34 29.09 20.36
CA VAL A 93 -11.48 30.51 20.04
C VAL A 93 -11.80 30.64 18.55
N LYS A 94 -12.94 31.26 18.24
CA LYS A 94 -13.26 31.69 16.89
C LYS A 94 -12.76 33.10 16.67
N VAL A 95 -11.84 33.28 15.73
CA VAL A 95 -11.29 34.60 15.39
C VAL A 95 -11.60 34.94 13.95
N LEU A 96 -12.06 36.15 13.67
CA LEU A 96 -12.21 36.70 12.34
C LEU A 96 -10.97 37.55 12.04
N VAL A 97 -10.25 37.19 10.98
CA VAL A 97 -9.02 37.87 10.58
C VAL A 97 -9.15 38.42 9.16
N GLU A 98 -8.43 39.54 8.91
CA GLU A 98 -8.30 40.19 7.60
C GLU A 98 -6.81 40.28 7.25
N GLY A 99 -6.35 39.67 6.18
CA GLY A 99 -4.99 39.76 5.69
C GLY A 99 -4.66 41.19 5.24
N ILE A 100 -3.48 41.69 5.62
CA ILE A 100 -3.02 43.05 5.25
C ILE A 100 -1.94 42.99 4.20
N SER A 101 -0.83 42.34 4.48
CA SER A 101 0.37 42.32 3.66
C SER A 101 1.14 41.00 3.80
N ARG A 102 1.89 40.67 2.78
CA ARG A 102 2.85 39.56 2.82
C ARG A 102 4.03 39.93 3.70
N ALA A 103 4.53 38.93 4.42
CA ALA A 103 5.76 39.12 5.15
C ALA A 103 6.51 37.77 5.25
N THR A 104 7.82 37.85 5.41
CA THR A 104 8.69 36.68 5.56
C THR A 104 9.31 36.68 6.94
N ILE A 105 9.31 35.52 7.60
CA ILE A 105 9.93 35.31 8.90
C ILE A 105 11.45 35.42 8.73
N VAL A 106 12.07 36.27 9.54
CA VAL A 106 13.53 36.45 9.59
C VAL A 106 14.11 35.63 10.73
N ASP A 107 13.44 35.63 11.89
CA ASP A 107 13.89 34.93 13.08
C ASP A 107 12.70 34.52 13.96
N TYR A 108 12.87 33.44 14.72
CA TYR A 108 11.91 32.99 15.72
C TYR A 108 12.37 33.45 17.09
N VAL A 109 11.46 34.03 17.86
CA VAL A 109 11.76 34.40 19.23
C VAL A 109 11.32 33.24 20.14
N GLU A 110 12.25 32.61 20.80
CA GLU A 110 11.96 31.50 21.72
C GLU A 110 11.12 32.00 22.91
N THR A 111 9.89 31.54 23.01
CA THR A 111 8.98 31.68 24.12
C THR A 111 8.31 30.34 24.40
N GLU A 112 8.21 29.98 25.71
CA GLU A 112 7.58 28.70 26.09
C GLU A 112 6.06 28.69 25.90
N GLU A 113 5.41 29.86 25.93
CA GLU A 113 3.96 30.00 26.05
C GLU A 113 3.26 30.48 24.78
N SER A 114 3.96 31.09 23.82
CA SER A 114 3.36 31.66 22.58
C SER A 114 4.33 31.56 21.41
N PHE A 115 3.78 31.60 20.17
CA PHE A 115 4.58 31.72 18.96
C PHE A 115 4.86 33.18 18.65
N VAL A 116 6.12 33.57 18.59
CA VAL A 116 6.55 34.95 18.28
C VAL A 116 7.62 34.93 17.20
N VAL A 117 7.47 35.81 16.21
CA VAL A 117 8.39 35.91 15.08
C VAL A 117 8.78 37.37 14.81
N ASP A 118 10.00 37.58 14.41
CA ASP A 118 10.47 38.81 13.81
C ASP A 118 10.35 38.65 12.28
N ALA A 119 9.46 39.44 11.64
CA ALA A 119 9.15 39.36 10.23
C ALA A 119 9.40 40.70 9.51
N THR A 120 9.68 40.56 8.21
CA THR A 120 9.86 41.69 7.31
C THR A 120 8.78 41.66 6.24
N THR A 121 8.08 42.78 6.06
CA THR A 121 7.07 42.92 4.98
C THR A 121 7.73 42.88 3.61
N VAL A 122 7.15 42.10 2.72
CA VAL A 122 7.58 42.00 1.32
C VAL A 122 6.92 43.11 0.54
N ALA A 123 7.75 44.01 -0.04
CA ALA A 123 7.25 45.03 -0.94
C ALA A 123 6.83 44.39 -2.27
N GLU A 124 5.71 44.84 -2.82
CA GLU A 124 5.30 44.43 -4.18
C GLU A 124 6.18 45.15 -5.20
N GLY A 125 6.66 44.39 -6.20
CA GLY A 125 7.49 44.96 -7.27
C GLY A 125 6.76 46.02 -8.10
N GLU A 126 7.51 46.96 -8.73
CA GLU A 126 6.94 47.91 -9.69
C GLU A 126 6.46 47.12 -10.92
N PHE A 127 5.22 47.36 -11.34
CA PHE A 127 4.56 46.67 -12.45
C PHE A 127 4.31 47.63 -13.61
N ASP A 128 4.60 47.21 -14.84
CA ASP A 128 4.35 48.05 -16.04
C ASP A 128 2.82 48.17 -16.26
N GLU A 129 2.31 49.40 -16.23
CA GLU A 129 0.87 49.66 -16.35
C GLU A 129 0.25 49.09 -17.63
N GLN A 130 0.95 49.11 -18.79
CA GLN A 130 0.39 48.61 -20.06
C GLN A 130 0.35 47.09 -20.15
N GLU A 131 1.39 46.43 -19.70
CA GLU A 131 1.47 44.94 -19.63
C GLU A 131 0.50 44.43 -18.59
N GLY A 132 0.37 45.12 -17.45
CA GLY A 132 -0.54 44.83 -16.36
C GLY A 132 -2.00 44.87 -16.76
N GLU A 133 -2.45 45.87 -17.49
CA GLU A 133 -3.87 45.94 -17.90
C GLU A 133 -4.28 44.77 -18.80
N VAL A 134 -3.38 44.33 -19.69
CA VAL A 134 -3.62 43.17 -20.57
C VAL A 134 -3.67 41.88 -19.76
N LEU A 135 -2.73 41.71 -18.85
CA LEU A 135 -2.64 40.49 -18.02
C LEU A 135 -3.83 40.36 -17.06
N MET A 136 -4.22 41.47 -16.40
CA MET A 136 -5.42 41.53 -15.55
C MET A 136 -6.69 41.14 -16.30
N ARG A 137 -6.86 41.68 -17.52
CA ARG A 137 -8.04 41.36 -18.36
C ARG A 137 -8.04 39.87 -18.76
N THR A 138 -6.90 39.30 -19.09
CA THR A 138 -6.76 37.91 -19.47
C THR A 138 -7.07 36.98 -18.27
N VAL A 139 -6.46 37.27 -17.13
CA VAL A 139 -6.67 36.48 -15.88
C VAL A 139 -8.13 36.56 -15.45
N THR A 140 -8.77 37.73 -15.54
CA THR A 140 -10.20 37.88 -15.21
C THR A 140 -11.09 37.06 -16.14
N SER A 141 -10.80 37.08 -17.44
CA SER A 141 -11.57 36.32 -18.44
C SER A 141 -11.46 34.80 -18.20
N GLU A 142 -10.24 34.32 -17.92
CA GLU A 142 -10.02 32.90 -17.62
C GLU A 142 -10.67 32.49 -16.30
N PHE A 143 -10.63 33.39 -15.29
CA PHE A 143 -11.32 33.11 -14.04
C PHE A 143 -12.85 33.04 -14.21
N GLU A 144 -13.45 33.89 -15.09
CA GLU A 144 -14.86 33.76 -15.43
C GLU A 144 -15.19 32.42 -16.09
N GLN A 145 -14.31 31.88 -16.96
CA GLN A 145 -14.50 30.54 -17.54
C GLN A 145 -14.40 29.47 -16.47
N TYR A 146 -13.41 29.56 -15.57
CA TYR A 146 -13.22 28.64 -14.47
C TYR A 146 -14.45 28.56 -13.56
N VAL A 147 -15.01 29.72 -13.14
CA VAL A 147 -16.23 29.80 -12.32
C VAL A 147 -17.44 29.22 -13.04
N LYS A 148 -17.60 29.45 -14.36
CA LYS A 148 -18.70 28.85 -15.14
C LYS A 148 -18.61 27.33 -15.26
N LEU A 149 -17.42 26.76 -15.14
CA LEU A 149 -17.19 25.32 -15.22
C LEU A 149 -17.18 24.65 -13.85
N ASN A 150 -16.81 25.36 -12.79
CA ASN A 150 -16.66 24.86 -11.44
C ASN A 150 -17.90 25.20 -10.58
N SER A 151 -18.80 24.25 -10.39
CA SER A 151 -20.02 24.44 -9.60
C SER A 151 -19.80 24.64 -8.09
N LYS A 152 -18.58 24.55 -7.59
CA LYS A 152 -18.25 24.76 -6.18
C LYS A 152 -18.04 26.23 -5.82
N ILE A 153 -17.84 27.11 -6.82
CA ILE A 153 -17.59 28.54 -6.62
C ILE A 153 -18.88 29.30 -6.90
N PRO A 154 -19.37 30.09 -5.92
CA PRO A 154 -20.55 30.92 -6.14
C PRO A 154 -20.32 32.00 -7.23
N PRO A 155 -21.27 32.21 -8.14
CA PRO A 155 -21.12 33.24 -9.20
C PRO A 155 -20.96 34.69 -8.68
N GLU A 156 -21.37 34.93 -7.43
CA GLU A 156 -21.25 36.26 -6.78
C GLU A 156 -19.80 36.71 -6.64
N VAL A 157 -18.83 35.79 -6.65
CA VAL A 157 -17.40 36.07 -6.62
C VAL A 157 -16.97 36.92 -7.82
N LEU A 158 -17.59 36.74 -8.99
CA LEU A 158 -17.31 37.56 -10.18
C LEU A 158 -17.70 39.03 -9.97
N THR A 159 -18.75 39.28 -9.20
CA THR A 159 -19.19 40.67 -8.90
C THR A 159 -18.20 41.38 -7.97
N SER A 160 -17.56 40.65 -7.05
CA SER A 160 -16.54 41.22 -6.16
C SER A 160 -15.23 41.55 -6.86
N LEU A 161 -14.94 40.89 -8.01
CA LEU A 161 -13.75 41.15 -8.82
C LEU A 161 -13.91 42.32 -9.81
N SER A 162 -15.15 42.60 -10.25
CA SER A 162 -15.42 43.61 -11.28
C SER A 162 -15.09 45.09 -10.89
N GLY A 163 -14.70 45.33 -9.62
CA GLY A 163 -14.30 46.62 -9.10
C GLY A 163 -12.86 46.71 -8.61
N VAL A 164 -12.03 45.69 -8.84
CA VAL A 164 -10.65 45.66 -8.36
C VAL A 164 -9.72 46.20 -9.45
N GLU A 165 -9.14 47.38 -9.22
CA GLU A 165 -8.22 48.04 -10.12
C GLU A 165 -6.74 47.72 -9.83
N ASP A 166 -6.46 47.26 -8.62
CA ASP A 166 -5.11 46.84 -8.19
C ASP A 166 -4.76 45.43 -8.62
N PRO A 167 -3.67 45.22 -9.41
CA PRO A 167 -3.29 43.89 -9.89
C PRO A 167 -2.91 42.88 -8.79
N GLY A 168 -2.25 43.33 -7.72
CA GLY A 168 -1.87 42.50 -6.59
C GLY A 168 -3.09 41.98 -5.84
N ARG A 169 -4.05 42.87 -5.58
CA ARG A 169 -5.32 42.51 -4.94
C ARG A 169 -6.18 41.59 -5.81
N LEU A 170 -6.16 41.79 -7.14
CA LEU A 170 -6.84 40.88 -8.09
C LEU A 170 -6.27 39.47 -8.00
N ALA A 171 -4.93 39.35 -8.07
CA ALA A 171 -4.25 38.06 -7.96
C ALA A 171 -4.59 37.32 -6.65
N ASP A 172 -4.54 38.02 -5.53
CA ASP A 172 -4.81 37.46 -4.20
C ASP A 172 -6.26 37.04 -4.03
N THR A 173 -7.19 37.84 -4.56
CA THR A 173 -8.62 37.50 -4.51
C THR A 173 -8.90 36.26 -5.36
N ILE A 174 -8.33 36.11 -6.53
CA ILE A 174 -8.47 34.94 -7.38
C ILE A 174 -7.84 33.71 -6.69
N ALA A 175 -6.60 33.82 -6.19
CA ALA A 175 -5.90 32.75 -5.51
C ALA A 175 -6.68 32.21 -4.30
N ALA A 176 -7.35 33.09 -3.53
CA ALA A 176 -8.19 32.71 -2.41
C ALA A 176 -9.35 31.78 -2.82
N HIS A 177 -9.94 32.02 -4.01
CA HIS A 177 -11.10 31.28 -4.52
C HIS A 177 -10.75 30.05 -5.38
N LEU A 178 -9.49 29.89 -5.80
CA LEU A 178 -9.06 28.69 -6.51
C LEU A 178 -9.11 27.46 -5.61
N THR A 179 -9.57 26.33 -6.16
CA THR A 179 -9.66 25.05 -5.44
C THR A 179 -8.33 24.30 -5.58
N LEU A 180 -7.28 24.81 -4.94
CA LEU A 180 -5.92 24.30 -4.98
C LEU A 180 -5.53 23.67 -3.65
N ARG A 181 -4.48 22.83 -3.66
CA ARG A 181 -3.84 22.32 -2.46
C ARG A 181 -3.07 23.44 -1.75
N ASN A 182 -2.85 23.29 -0.46
CA ASN A 182 -2.17 24.30 0.34
C ASN A 182 -0.74 24.60 -0.12
N ASP A 183 0.00 23.59 -0.58
CA ASP A 183 1.35 23.74 -1.14
C ASP A 183 1.36 24.59 -2.43
N GLU A 184 0.33 24.50 -3.24
CA GLU A 184 0.18 25.33 -4.46
C GLU A 184 -0.25 26.77 -4.12
N LYS A 185 -1.17 26.94 -3.18
CA LYS A 185 -1.55 28.26 -2.65
C LYS A 185 -0.36 28.97 -1.98
N GLN A 186 0.44 28.22 -1.25
CA GLN A 186 1.63 28.76 -0.60
C GLN A 186 2.66 29.26 -1.61
N LYS A 187 2.88 28.56 -2.70
CA LYS A 187 3.74 29.05 -3.80
C LYS A 187 3.27 30.37 -4.35
N ILE A 188 1.96 30.53 -4.55
CA ILE A 188 1.38 31.82 -5.00
C ILE A 188 1.63 32.93 -3.98
N LEU A 189 1.52 32.63 -2.68
CA LEU A 189 1.79 33.57 -1.61
C LEU A 189 3.27 34.03 -1.58
N GLU A 190 4.20 33.12 -1.90
CA GLU A 190 5.65 33.36 -1.90
C GLU A 190 6.13 34.22 -3.08
N LEU A 191 5.33 34.32 -4.15
CA LEU A 191 5.65 35.16 -5.28
C LEU A 191 5.46 36.63 -4.90
N GLY A 192 6.55 37.36 -4.70
CA GLY A 192 6.56 38.81 -4.38
C GLY A 192 6.23 39.68 -5.57
N ASP A 193 6.66 39.28 -6.78
CA ASP A 193 6.36 40.01 -8.01
C ASP A 193 4.91 39.77 -8.46
N VAL A 194 4.19 40.85 -8.76
CA VAL A 194 2.76 40.78 -9.11
C VAL A 194 2.56 40.19 -10.50
N GLY A 195 3.48 40.44 -11.45
CA GLY A 195 3.42 39.89 -12.78
C GLY A 195 3.61 38.40 -12.81
N GLU A 196 4.69 37.89 -12.16
CA GLU A 196 4.94 36.47 -12.03
C GLU A 196 3.79 35.75 -11.32
N ARG A 197 3.15 36.41 -10.34
CA ARG A 197 2.01 35.86 -9.61
C ARG A 197 0.79 35.68 -10.50
N LEU A 198 0.44 36.71 -11.30
CA LEU A 198 -0.68 36.66 -12.25
C LEU A 198 -0.44 35.64 -13.36
N GLU A 199 0.77 35.57 -13.91
CA GLU A 199 1.15 34.54 -14.90
C GLU A 199 1.04 33.11 -14.32
N HIS A 200 1.50 32.93 -13.11
CA HIS A 200 1.42 31.65 -12.43
C HIS A 200 -0.03 31.21 -12.18
N ILE A 201 -0.88 32.15 -11.73
CA ILE A 201 -2.33 31.92 -11.57
C ILE A 201 -2.99 31.57 -12.89
N LEU A 202 -2.63 32.28 -13.97
CA LEU A 202 -3.13 32.03 -15.32
C LEU A 202 -2.81 30.58 -15.77
N GLY A 203 -1.55 30.17 -15.64
CA GLY A 203 -1.14 28.81 -16.00
C GLY A 203 -1.86 27.72 -15.20
N ILE A 204 -2.10 27.96 -13.92
CA ILE A 204 -2.90 27.04 -13.09
C ILE A 204 -4.36 26.98 -13.57
N MET A 205 -4.98 28.13 -13.84
CA MET A 205 -6.36 28.18 -14.30
C MET A 205 -6.55 27.50 -15.65
N GLU A 206 -5.65 27.68 -16.60
CA GLU A 206 -5.68 26.99 -17.89
C GLU A 206 -5.68 25.45 -17.69
N GLY A 207 -4.79 24.93 -16.85
CA GLY A 207 -4.73 23.51 -16.54
C GLY A 207 -6.02 22.97 -15.90
N GLU A 208 -6.59 23.70 -14.94
CA GLU A 208 -7.84 23.34 -14.26
C GLU A 208 -9.06 23.43 -15.20
N ILE A 209 -9.13 24.42 -16.07
CA ILE A 209 -10.19 24.57 -17.07
C ILE A 209 -10.18 23.40 -18.03
N ASP A 210 -9.01 22.98 -18.51
CA ASP A 210 -8.86 21.81 -19.38
C ASP A 210 -9.36 20.53 -18.69
N LEU A 211 -9.00 20.32 -17.44
CA LEU A 211 -9.48 19.18 -16.63
C LEU A 211 -11.01 19.20 -16.47
N LEU A 212 -11.58 20.33 -16.11
CA LEU A 212 -13.03 20.50 -15.96
C LEU A 212 -13.79 20.29 -17.27
N GLN A 213 -13.22 20.75 -18.41
CA GLN A 213 -13.81 20.50 -19.73
C GLN A 213 -13.77 19.01 -20.11
N VAL A 214 -12.69 18.29 -19.79
CA VAL A 214 -12.60 16.84 -19.99
C VAL A 214 -13.62 16.11 -19.11
N GLU A 215 -13.75 16.51 -17.85
CA GLU A 215 -14.76 15.95 -16.95
C GLU A 215 -16.19 16.17 -17.45
N LYS A 216 -16.51 17.39 -17.88
CA LYS A 216 -17.82 17.72 -18.49
C LYS A 216 -18.10 16.91 -19.75
N ARG A 217 -17.09 16.70 -20.62
CA ARG A 217 -17.21 15.83 -21.79
C ARG A 217 -17.45 14.37 -21.44
N LEU A 218 -16.77 13.86 -20.41
CA LEU A 218 -16.95 12.50 -19.90
C LEU A 218 -18.36 12.33 -19.30
N ARG A 219 -18.78 13.25 -18.43
CA ARG A 219 -20.16 13.25 -17.88
C ARG A 219 -21.22 13.36 -18.98
N GLY A 220 -20.99 14.19 -20.00
CA GLY A 220 -21.87 14.30 -21.17
C GLY A 220 -21.96 13.01 -21.98
N ARG A 221 -20.85 12.26 -22.17
CA ARG A 221 -20.85 10.94 -22.82
C ARG A 221 -21.61 9.92 -21.98
N VAL A 222 -21.35 9.85 -20.68
CA VAL A 222 -22.06 8.94 -19.77
C VAL A 222 -23.55 9.25 -19.76
N LYS A 223 -23.93 10.55 -19.68
CA LYS A 223 -25.34 10.96 -19.75
C LYS A 223 -25.99 10.58 -21.09
N LYS A 224 -25.33 10.82 -22.23
CA LYS A 224 -25.83 10.40 -23.56
C LYS A 224 -25.93 8.89 -23.67
N GLN A 225 -25.01 8.14 -23.07
CA GLN A 225 -25.05 6.68 -23.04
C GLN A 225 -26.23 6.18 -22.20
N MET A 226 -26.49 6.82 -21.05
CA MET A 226 -27.66 6.52 -20.22
C MET A 226 -28.96 6.91 -20.92
N GLU A 227 -29.04 8.10 -21.53
CA GLU A 227 -30.21 8.55 -22.31
C GLU A 227 -30.46 7.65 -23.49
N LYS A 228 -29.40 7.16 -24.18
CA LYS A 228 -29.53 6.17 -25.27
C LYS A 228 -30.08 4.85 -24.77
N SER A 229 -29.52 4.34 -23.65
CA SER A 229 -29.99 3.11 -23.02
C SER A 229 -31.43 3.26 -22.50
N GLN A 230 -31.79 4.41 -21.90
CA GLN A 230 -33.16 4.70 -21.51
C GLN A 230 -34.09 4.83 -22.72
N ARG A 231 -33.65 5.43 -23.83
CA ARG A 231 -34.42 5.56 -25.05
C ARG A 231 -34.59 4.23 -25.77
N GLU A 232 -33.54 3.37 -25.79
CA GLU A 232 -33.64 2.01 -26.28
C GLU A 232 -34.58 1.15 -25.42
N TYR A 233 -34.51 1.32 -24.10
CA TYR A 233 -35.46 0.70 -23.15
C TYR A 233 -36.89 1.19 -23.39
N TYR A 234 -37.09 2.53 -23.52
CA TYR A 234 -38.39 3.14 -23.77
C TYR A 234 -38.96 2.72 -25.14
N LEU A 235 -38.14 2.65 -26.19
CA LEU A 235 -38.55 2.16 -27.51
C LEU A 235 -38.87 0.67 -27.48
N ASN A 236 -38.12 -0.14 -26.72
CA ASN A 236 -38.43 -1.55 -26.52
C ASN A 236 -39.75 -1.73 -25.75
N GLU A 237 -40.00 -0.88 -24.74
CA GLU A 237 -41.26 -0.87 -23.99
C GLU A 237 -42.44 -0.38 -24.84
N GLN A 238 -42.22 0.65 -25.66
CA GLN A 238 -43.21 1.07 -26.65
C GLN A 238 -43.49 -0.03 -27.68
N MET A 239 -42.46 -0.73 -28.18
CA MET A 239 -42.62 -1.84 -29.09
C MET A 239 -43.36 -3.01 -28.44
N LYS A 240 -43.08 -3.30 -27.17
CA LYS A 240 -43.86 -4.25 -26.36
C LYS A 240 -45.31 -3.79 -26.14
N ALA A 241 -45.52 -2.50 -25.86
CA ALA A 241 -46.85 -1.94 -25.68
C ALA A 241 -47.68 -1.97 -26.98
N ILE A 242 -47.04 -1.68 -28.13
CA ILE A 242 -47.66 -1.76 -29.46
C ILE A 242 -47.93 -3.21 -29.85
N GLN A 243 -47.01 -4.15 -29.54
CA GLN A 243 -47.25 -5.58 -29.70
C GLN A 243 -48.41 -6.08 -28.84
N LYS A 244 -48.57 -5.50 -27.63
CA LYS A 244 -49.66 -5.80 -26.70
C LYS A 244 -50.99 -5.24 -27.19
N GLU A 245 -51.02 -4.07 -27.85
CA GLU A 245 -52.24 -3.51 -28.48
C GLU A 245 -52.65 -4.22 -29.78
N LEU A 246 -51.67 -4.89 -30.45
CA LEU A 246 -51.90 -5.59 -31.69
C LEU A 246 -52.33 -7.07 -31.57
N GLY A 247 -52.38 -7.61 -30.34
CA GLY A 247 -52.94 -8.94 -30.17
C GLY A 247 -52.24 -9.91 -29.21
N ASP A 248 -51.96 -9.51 -27.96
CA ASP A 248 -51.80 -10.48 -26.89
C ASP A 248 -52.29 -9.89 -25.55
N MET A 249 -53.56 -10.19 -25.26
CA MET A 249 -54.16 -9.85 -23.98
C MET A 249 -53.81 -10.82 -22.85
N ASP A 250 -52.83 -11.71 -23.00
CA ASP A 250 -52.59 -12.82 -22.06
C ASP A 250 -51.24 -12.77 -21.27
N GLU A 251 -50.33 -11.81 -21.53
CA GLU A 251 -49.00 -11.85 -20.83
C GLU A 251 -48.99 -11.28 -19.40
N ALA A 252 -49.85 -10.33 -19.03
CA ALA A 252 -49.81 -9.74 -17.69
C ALA A 252 -50.36 -10.67 -16.57
N PRO A 253 -51.37 -11.48 -16.80
CA PRO A 253 -51.79 -12.54 -15.87
C PRO A 253 -50.73 -13.61 -15.73
N ASN A 254 -50.02 -13.96 -16.79
CA ASN A 254 -48.99 -15.01 -16.85
C ASN A 254 -47.74 -14.62 -16.02
N GLU A 255 -47.25 -13.38 -16.11
CA GLU A 255 -46.05 -12.91 -15.35
C GLU A 255 -46.27 -12.96 -13.83
N MET A 256 -47.45 -12.58 -13.36
CA MET A 256 -47.79 -12.62 -11.94
C MET A 256 -47.94 -14.05 -11.41
N GLU A 257 -48.48 -14.95 -12.21
CA GLU A 257 -48.53 -16.37 -11.90
C GLU A 257 -47.17 -17.01 -11.92
N GLU A 258 -46.30 -16.66 -12.87
CA GLU A 258 -44.91 -17.10 -12.90
C GLU A 258 -44.13 -16.65 -11.65
N LEU A 259 -44.25 -15.39 -11.23
CA LEU A 259 -43.61 -14.89 -10.01
C LEU A 259 -44.15 -15.64 -8.78
N GLN A 260 -45.44 -15.91 -8.70
CA GLN A 260 -46.06 -16.67 -7.62
C GLN A 260 -45.50 -18.12 -7.60
N GLN A 261 -45.43 -18.78 -8.75
CA GLN A 261 -44.84 -20.11 -8.88
C GLN A 261 -43.38 -20.13 -8.49
N LYS A 262 -42.60 -19.13 -8.90
CA LYS A 262 -41.16 -18.97 -8.50
C LYS A 262 -41.03 -18.82 -6.98
N VAL A 263 -41.89 -18.05 -6.33
CA VAL A 263 -41.90 -17.91 -4.86
C VAL A 263 -42.20 -19.25 -4.16
N GLU A 264 -43.18 -20.03 -4.67
CA GLU A 264 -43.53 -21.35 -4.14
C GLU A 264 -42.39 -22.37 -4.33
N GLN A 265 -41.72 -22.35 -5.48
CA GLN A 265 -40.64 -23.27 -5.84
C GLN A 265 -39.31 -22.92 -5.20
N ALA A 266 -39.06 -21.66 -4.81
CA ALA A 266 -37.78 -21.21 -4.25
C ALA A 266 -37.41 -21.86 -2.90
N GLY A 267 -38.39 -22.44 -2.20
CA GLY A 267 -38.18 -23.16 -0.95
C GLY A 267 -37.70 -22.27 0.21
N MET A 268 -38.18 -21.05 0.27
CA MET A 268 -37.83 -20.05 1.28
C MET A 268 -38.25 -20.50 2.70
N PRO A 269 -37.55 -20.03 3.75
CA PRO A 269 -38.02 -20.08 5.13
C PRO A 269 -39.37 -19.33 5.30
N THR A 270 -40.09 -19.61 6.40
CA THR A 270 -41.39 -19.02 6.63
C THR A 270 -41.37 -17.50 6.57
N GLU A 271 -40.41 -16.86 7.24
CA GLU A 271 -40.28 -15.41 7.26
C GLU A 271 -40.05 -14.81 5.86
N ALA A 272 -39.11 -15.34 5.09
CA ALA A 272 -38.81 -14.88 3.72
C ALA A 272 -40.02 -15.10 2.78
N ARG A 273 -40.72 -16.20 2.96
CA ARG A 273 -41.95 -16.52 2.20
C ARG A 273 -43.09 -15.55 2.50
N GLU A 274 -43.39 -15.31 3.77
CA GLU A 274 -44.42 -14.34 4.19
C GLU A 274 -44.08 -12.93 3.65
N LYS A 275 -42.83 -12.54 3.70
CA LYS A 275 -42.38 -11.28 3.12
C LYS A 275 -42.58 -11.23 1.60
N ALA A 276 -42.18 -12.26 0.86
CA ALA A 276 -42.38 -12.34 -0.57
C ALA A 276 -43.85 -12.32 -0.97
N GLU A 277 -44.72 -13.07 -0.24
CA GLU A 277 -46.17 -13.07 -0.45
C GLU A 277 -46.80 -11.72 -0.17
N SER A 278 -46.36 -11.03 0.90
CA SER A 278 -46.82 -9.68 1.24
C SER A 278 -46.46 -8.68 0.12
N GLU A 279 -45.24 -8.72 -0.36
CA GLU A 279 -44.81 -7.84 -1.45
C GLU A 279 -45.47 -8.19 -2.79
N LEU A 280 -45.77 -9.48 -3.05
CA LEU A 280 -46.51 -9.93 -4.21
C LEU A 280 -47.97 -9.40 -4.17
N LYS A 281 -48.63 -9.37 -2.98
CA LYS A 281 -49.94 -8.77 -2.80
C LYS A 281 -49.92 -7.28 -3.10
N LYS A 282 -48.89 -6.55 -2.63
CA LYS A 282 -48.68 -5.13 -2.94
C LYS A 282 -48.48 -4.91 -4.44
N LEU A 283 -47.66 -5.72 -5.10
CA LEU A 283 -47.40 -5.64 -6.53
C LEU A 283 -48.69 -5.81 -7.35
N LYS A 284 -49.60 -6.71 -6.94
CA LYS A 284 -50.91 -6.91 -7.58
C LYS A 284 -51.81 -5.65 -7.52
N MET A 285 -51.63 -4.78 -6.53
CA MET A 285 -52.41 -3.55 -6.37
C MET A 285 -51.75 -2.32 -7.02
N MET A 286 -50.48 -2.43 -7.43
CA MET A 286 -49.74 -1.33 -8.02
C MET A 286 -49.96 -1.26 -9.53
N SER A 287 -49.82 -0.06 -10.09
CA SER A 287 -49.75 0.09 -11.55
C SER A 287 -48.50 -0.57 -12.10
N PRO A 288 -48.63 -1.46 -13.11
CA PRO A 288 -47.44 -2.17 -13.68
C PRO A 288 -46.34 -1.25 -14.17
N MET A 289 -46.65 -0.02 -14.55
CA MET A 289 -45.71 0.98 -15.09
C MET A 289 -45.12 1.91 -14.00
N SER A 290 -45.43 1.70 -12.73
CA SER A 290 -44.87 2.55 -11.67
C SER A 290 -43.44 2.16 -11.34
N ALA A 291 -42.61 3.14 -10.97
CA ALA A 291 -41.25 2.92 -10.52
C ALA A 291 -41.21 2.02 -9.25
N GLU A 292 -42.19 2.15 -8.39
CA GLU A 292 -42.33 1.33 -7.18
C GLU A 292 -42.63 -0.14 -7.53
N ALA A 293 -43.49 -0.42 -8.54
CA ALA A 293 -43.74 -1.79 -9.00
C ALA A 293 -42.45 -2.47 -9.52
N THR A 294 -41.60 -1.73 -10.21
CA THR A 294 -40.29 -2.24 -10.67
C THR A 294 -39.37 -2.57 -9.49
N VAL A 295 -39.35 -1.74 -8.44
CA VAL A 295 -38.52 -2.00 -7.23
C VAL A 295 -39.02 -3.25 -6.51
N VAL A 296 -40.34 -3.38 -6.33
CA VAL A 296 -40.96 -4.54 -5.66
C VAL A 296 -40.75 -5.83 -6.49
N ARG A 297 -40.89 -5.75 -7.82
CA ARG A 297 -40.62 -6.87 -8.72
C ARG A 297 -39.16 -7.35 -8.59
N ASN A 298 -38.20 -6.45 -8.72
CA ASN A 298 -36.76 -6.76 -8.57
C ASN A 298 -36.47 -7.38 -7.22
N PHE A 299 -37.10 -6.92 -6.15
CA PHE A 299 -36.97 -7.49 -4.82
C PHE A 299 -37.47 -8.95 -4.76
N ILE A 300 -38.67 -9.23 -5.27
CA ILE A 300 -39.23 -10.59 -5.30
C ILE A 300 -38.37 -11.50 -6.19
N GLU A 301 -37.90 -11.03 -7.35
CA GLU A 301 -36.99 -11.77 -8.20
C GLU A 301 -35.68 -12.09 -7.50
N THR A 302 -35.11 -11.14 -6.77
CA THR A 302 -33.91 -11.36 -5.97
C THR A 302 -34.14 -12.42 -4.90
N LEU A 303 -35.23 -12.33 -4.15
CA LEU A 303 -35.60 -13.35 -3.14
C LEU A 303 -35.73 -14.75 -3.75
N THR A 304 -36.32 -14.86 -4.96
CA THR A 304 -36.50 -16.15 -5.64
C THR A 304 -35.20 -16.72 -6.21
N GLN A 305 -34.23 -15.87 -6.56
CA GLN A 305 -32.92 -16.28 -7.09
C GLN A 305 -31.96 -16.78 -6.02
N VAL A 306 -32.15 -16.35 -4.77
CA VAL A 306 -31.30 -16.78 -3.65
C VAL A 306 -31.53 -18.27 -3.37
N PRO A 307 -30.46 -19.08 -3.24
CA PRO A 307 -30.59 -20.53 -3.04
C PRO A 307 -30.93 -20.90 -1.58
N TRP A 308 -32.18 -20.95 -1.20
CA TRP A 308 -32.63 -21.24 0.18
C TRP A 308 -32.43 -22.71 0.60
N LYS A 309 -32.72 -23.69 -0.30
CA LYS A 309 -32.66 -25.12 -0.02
C LYS A 309 -31.68 -25.91 -0.87
N LYS A 310 -31.38 -25.43 -2.08
CA LYS A 310 -30.59 -26.15 -3.08
C LYS A 310 -29.13 -26.31 -2.62
N ARG A 311 -28.62 -27.53 -2.57
CA ARG A 311 -27.27 -27.88 -2.11
C ARG A 311 -26.49 -28.63 -3.17
N SER A 312 -25.18 -28.40 -3.27
CA SER A 312 -24.24 -29.31 -3.90
C SER A 312 -24.03 -30.54 -3.03
N ARG A 313 -23.89 -31.72 -3.65
CA ARG A 313 -23.50 -32.94 -2.94
C ARG A 313 -22.01 -32.84 -2.56
N VAL A 314 -21.72 -32.63 -1.30
CA VAL A 314 -20.34 -32.54 -0.79
C VAL A 314 -19.67 -33.91 -0.87
N LEU A 315 -18.50 -33.97 -1.52
CA LEU A 315 -17.62 -35.13 -1.50
C LEU A 315 -16.81 -35.11 -0.19
N LYS A 316 -16.73 -36.30 0.42
CA LYS A 316 -16.07 -36.54 1.72
C LYS A 316 -14.89 -37.50 1.60
N ASP A 317 -14.33 -37.67 0.42
CA ASP A 317 -13.22 -38.59 0.14
C ASP A 317 -11.90 -37.85 0.20
N LEU A 318 -11.19 -37.95 1.30
CA LEU A 318 -9.89 -37.30 1.53
C LEU A 318 -8.82 -37.75 0.53
N THR A 319 -8.84 -39.04 0.11
CA THR A 319 -7.87 -39.54 -0.86
C THR A 319 -8.05 -38.86 -2.23
N LYS A 320 -9.31 -38.63 -2.63
CA LYS A 320 -9.58 -37.86 -3.85
C LYS A 320 -9.22 -36.39 -3.70
N ALA A 321 -9.44 -35.82 -2.50
CA ALA A 321 -9.04 -34.43 -2.24
C ALA A 321 -7.52 -34.26 -2.35
N GLU A 322 -6.75 -35.17 -1.78
CA GLU A 322 -5.30 -35.24 -1.90
C GLU A 322 -4.86 -35.37 -3.37
N ALA A 323 -5.43 -36.31 -4.09
CA ALA A 323 -5.10 -36.50 -5.51
C ALA A 323 -5.38 -35.25 -6.37
N ILE A 324 -6.45 -34.49 -6.10
CA ILE A 324 -6.77 -33.24 -6.79
C ILE A 324 -5.75 -32.17 -6.43
N LEU A 325 -5.41 -32.01 -5.15
CA LEU A 325 -4.43 -31.01 -4.71
C LEU A 325 -3.04 -31.29 -5.28
N GLU A 326 -2.65 -32.59 -5.35
CA GLU A 326 -1.39 -33.02 -5.97
C GLU A 326 -1.36 -32.78 -7.49
N ALA A 327 -2.46 -33.07 -8.18
CA ALA A 327 -2.56 -32.86 -9.62
C ALA A 327 -2.54 -31.38 -10.01
N ASP A 328 -3.08 -30.48 -9.18
CA ASP A 328 -3.21 -29.06 -9.49
C ASP A 328 -2.02 -28.21 -9.04
N HIS A 329 -1.27 -28.65 -8.02
CA HIS A 329 -0.23 -27.86 -7.37
C HIS A 329 1.05 -28.66 -7.17
N TYR A 330 2.13 -28.14 -7.73
CA TYR A 330 3.46 -28.69 -7.51
C TYR A 330 4.06 -28.18 -6.19
N GLY A 331 4.61 -29.06 -5.38
CA GLY A 331 5.13 -28.72 -4.05
C GLY A 331 4.03 -28.29 -3.08
N LEU A 332 4.33 -27.37 -2.18
CA LEU A 332 3.40 -26.88 -1.14
C LEU A 332 2.90 -27.99 -0.17
N ASP A 333 3.72 -29.00 0.10
CA ASP A 333 3.32 -30.19 0.84
C ASP A 333 2.71 -29.88 2.21
N LYS A 334 3.35 -28.98 3.00
CA LYS A 334 2.82 -28.53 4.28
C LYS A 334 1.47 -27.80 4.16
N VAL A 335 1.28 -27.02 3.09
CA VAL A 335 0.02 -26.29 2.84
C VAL A 335 -1.10 -27.27 2.49
N LYS A 336 -0.81 -28.26 1.65
CA LYS A 336 -1.75 -29.32 1.26
C LYS A 336 -2.13 -30.17 2.47
N GLU A 337 -1.15 -30.56 3.31
CA GLU A 337 -1.37 -31.30 4.53
C GLU A 337 -2.32 -30.54 5.47
N ARG A 338 -2.08 -29.25 5.73
CA ARG A 338 -2.97 -28.43 6.55
C ARG A 338 -4.38 -28.30 5.97
N ILE A 339 -4.51 -28.17 4.66
CA ILE A 339 -5.82 -28.16 4.00
C ILE A 339 -6.53 -29.51 4.20
N LEU A 340 -5.83 -30.64 4.06
CA LEU A 340 -6.38 -31.98 4.26
C LEU A 340 -6.79 -32.20 5.72
N GLU A 341 -5.99 -31.78 6.70
CA GLU A 341 -6.34 -31.80 8.12
C GLU A 341 -7.65 -31.03 8.38
N TYR A 342 -7.75 -29.81 7.85
CA TYR A 342 -8.96 -29.00 7.96
C TYR A 342 -10.19 -29.69 7.37
N LEU A 343 -10.05 -30.26 6.16
CA LEU A 343 -11.13 -31.01 5.51
C LEU A 343 -11.52 -32.27 6.30
N ALA A 344 -10.54 -32.96 6.92
CA ALA A 344 -10.78 -34.13 7.75
C ALA A 344 -11.62 -33.77 8.99
N VAL A 345 -11.29 -32.66 9.66
CA VAL A 345 -12.05 -32.20 10.83
C VAL A 345 -13.48 -31.85 10.44
N GLN A 346 -13.67 -31.09 9.34
CA GLN A 346 -15.01 -30.74 8.84
C GLN A 346 -15.85 -31.96 8.47
N GLN A 347 -15.22 -32.97 7.89
CA GLN A 347 -15.88 -34.23 7.56
C GLN A 347 -16.39 -34.93 8.81
N ARG A 348 -15.61 -34.95 9.89
CA ARG A 348 -15.94 -35.68 11.13
C ARG A 348 -17.03 -34.99 11.92
N ILE A 349 -17.03 -33.65 11.97
CA ILE A 349 -18.01 -32.86 12.71
C ILE A 349 -19.34 -32.73 11.93
N ASN A 350 -19.36 -33.00 10.62
CA ASN A 350 -20.52 -32.79 9.72
C ASN A 350 -21.09 -31.36 9.69
N LYS A 351 -20.34 -30.36 10.10
CA LYS A 351 -20.69 -28.93 10.12
C LYS A 351 -19.47 -28.14 9.70
N VAL A 352 -19.71 -27.01 9.01
CA VAL A 352 -18.66 -26.03 8.72
C VAL A 352 -18.47 -25.19 9.99
N LYS A 353 -17.86 -25.79 11.02
CA LYS A 353 -17.48 -25.13 12.27
C LYS A 353 -15.96 -25.22 12.39
N GLY A 354 -15.34 -24.10 12.75
CA GLY A 354 -13.90 -24.01 12.92
C GLY A 354 -13.36 -22.67 12.42
N PRO A 355 -12.10 -22.37 12.67
CA PRO A 355 -11.46 -21.19 12.13
C PRO A 355 -11.48 -21.21 10.60
N ILE A 356 -11.50 -20.03 9.99
CA ILE A 356 -11.52 -19.87 8.54
C ILE A 356 -10.10 -20.02 8.01
N LEU A 357 -9.91 -20.81 6.96
CA LEU A 357 -8.61 -20.90 6.31
C LEU A 357 -8.21 -19.56 5.69
N CYS A 358 -7.09 -19.00 6.13
CA CYS A 358 -6.50 -17.81 5.57
C CYS A 358 -5.15 -18.11 4.90
N LEU A 359 -5.10 -18.04 3.57
CA LEU A 359 -3.90 -18.28 2.79
C LEU A 359 -3.10 -16.98 2.67
N VAL A 360 -2.00 -16.86 3.39
CA VAL A 360 -1.15 -15.67 3.42
C VAL A 360 0.15 -15.92 2.69
N GLY A 361 0.50 -15.02 1.76
CA GLY A 361 1.77 -15.13 1.04
C GLY A 361 1.88 -14.16 -0.13
N PRO A 362 3.04 -14.07 -0.78
CA PRO A 362 3.27 -13.12 -1.86
C PRO A 362 2.35 -13.35 -3.07
N PRO A 363 2.21 -12.35 -3.94
CA PRO A 363 1.38 -12.47 -5.12
C PRO A 363 1.91 -13.55 -6.09
N GLY A 364 1.00 -14.33 -6.68
CA GLY A 364 1.34 -15.33 -7.69
C GLY A 364 1.81 -16.69 -7.15
N VAL A 365 1.67 -16.97 -5.86
CA VAL A 365 2.00 -18.29 -5.26
C VAL A 365 0.83 -19.28 -5.31
N GLY A 366 -0.26 -18.98 -6.01
CA GLY A 366 -1.35 -19.92 -6.23
C GLY A 366 -2.46 -19.90 -5.18
N LYS A 367 -2.58 -18.87 -4.34
CA LYS A 367 -3.64 -18.76 -3.33
C LYS A 367 -5.05 -18.97 -3.89
N THR A 368 -5.38 -18.29 -5.00
CA THR A 368 -6.70 -18.40 -5.63
C THR A 368 -6.93 -19.78 -6.24
N SER A 369 -5.92 -20.35 -6.90
CA SER A 369 -6.02 -21.69 -7.47
C SER A 369 -6.14 -22.80 -6.40
N LEU A 370 -5.52 -22.64 -5.23
CA LEU A 370 -5.73 -23.53 -4.08
C LEU A 370 -7.21 -23.51 -3.64
N GLY A 371 -7.85 -22.34 -3.55
CA GLY A 371 -9.27 -22.27 -3.23
C GLY A 371 -10.16 -22.94 -4.29
N GLU A 372 -9.84 -22.80 -5.58
CA GLU A 372 -10.53 -23.52 -6.66
C GLU A 372 -10.36 -25.04 -6.53
N SER A 373 -9.15 -25.49 -6.17
CA SER A 373 -8.88 -26.92 -5.97
C SER A 373 -9.61 -27.49 -4.75
N ILE A 374 -9.69 -26.74 -3.64
CA ILE A 374 -10.49 -27.10 -2.48
C ILE A 374 -11.98 -27.22 -2.85
N ALA A 375 -12.49 -26.27 -3.66
CA ALA A 375 -13.88 -26.30 -4.10
C ALA A 375 -14.17 -27.55 -4.97
N ARG A 376 -13.25 -27.91 -5.90
CA ARG A 376 -13.34 -29.13 -6.70
C ARG A 376 -13.24 -30.39 -5.84
N ALA A 377 -12.29 -30.43 -4.90
CA ALA A 377 -12.09 -31.56 -4.00
C ALA A 377 -13.34 -31.85 -3.15
N THR A 378 -14.03 -30.80 -2.72
CA THR A 378 -15.27 -30.91 -1.93
C THR A 378 -16.54 -30.92 -2.79
N ASN A 379 -16.45 -30.79 -4.11
CA ASN A 379 -17.57 -30.63 -5.05
C ASN A 379 -18.51 -29.47 -4.66
N ARG A 380 -17.95 -28.38 -4.16
CA ARG A 380 -18.65 -27.12 -3.90
C ARG A 380 -18.53 -26.18 -5.09
N LYS A 381 -19.52 -25.33 -5.32
CA LYS A 381 -19.40 -24.25 -6.29
C LYS A 381 -18.40 -23.23 -5.79
N PHE A 382 -17.47 -22.82 -6.64
CA PHE A 382 -16.47 -21.80 -6.29
C PHE A 382 -17.01 -20.40 -6.60
N MET A 383 -16.98 -19.55 -5.58
CA MET A 383 -17.31 -18.13 -5.71
C MET A 383 -16.15 -17.31 -5.16
N ARG A 384 -15.83 -16.20 -5.84
CA ARG A 384 -14.74 -15.29 -5.44
C ARG A 384 -15.26 -13.88 -5.29
N MET A 385 -14.92 -13.25 -4.18
CA MET A 385 -15.16 -11.84 -3.90
C MET A 385 -13.84 -11.17 -3.55
N SER A 386 -13.47 -10.13 -4.29
CA SER A 386 -12.33 -9.28 -3.90
C SER A 386 -12.77 -8.26 -2.86
N LEU A 387 -12.02 -8.18 -1.76
CA LEU A 387 -12.19 -7.20 -0.70
C LEU A 387 -11.22 -6.02 -0.84
N GLY A 388 -10.25 -6.13 -1.74
CA GLY A 388 -9.32 -5.05 -2.02
C GLY A 388 -10.03 -3.82 -2.58
N GLY A 389 -9.98 -2.71 -1.82
CA GLY A 389 -10.63 -1.46 -2.17
C GLY A 389 -12.08 -1.31 -1.69
N VAL A 390 -12.63 -2.30 -0.98
CA VAL A 390 -13.93 -2.18 -0.30
C VAL A 390 -13.75 -1.24 0.89
N ARG A 391 -14.61 -0.20 0.96
CA ARG A 391 -14.58 0.84 2.00
C ARG A 391 -15.93 1.03 2.68
N ASP A 392 -17.01 0.58 2.04
CA ASP A 392 -18.38 0.76 2.49
C ASP A 392 -18.94 -0.59 2.94
N GLU A 393 -19.51 -0.64 4.14
CA GLU A 393 -20.24 -1.80 4.68
C GLU A 393 -21.39 -2.24 3.77
N ALA A 394 -22.01 -1.30 3.08
CA ALA A 394 -23.11 -1.57 2.16
C ALA A 394 -22.69 -2.45 0.96
N GLU A 395 -21.41 -2.51 0.60
CA GLU A 395 -20.95 -3.47 -0.40
C GLU A 395 -21.11 -4.92 0.07
N ILE A 396 -21.01 -5.18 1.38
CA ILE A 396 -21.16 -6.52 1.97
C ILE A 396 -22.62 -6.83 2.29
N ARG A 397 -23.31 -5.89 2.99
CA ARG A 397 -24.68 -6.04 3.50
C ARG A 397 -25.78 -5.49 2.59
N GLY A 398 -25.42 -4.83 1.47
CA GLY A 398 -26.39 -4.21 0.58
C GLY A 398 -26.92 -2.86 1.06
N HIS A 399 -27.66 -2.20 0.19
CA HIS A 399 -28.34 -0.94 0.47
C HIS A 399 -29.79 -1.16 0.81
N ARG A 400 -30.35 -0.34 1.70
CA ARG A 400 -31.80 -0.38 1.97
C ARG A 400 -32.59 -0.10 0.69
N ARG A 401 -33.63 -0.88 0.42
CA ARG A 401 -34.42 -0.84 -0.83
C ARG A 401 -35.22 0.45 -1.06
N THR A 402 -35.24 1.38 -0.09
CA THR A 402 -35.93 2.67 -0.22
C THR A 402 -35.38 3.56 -1.34
N TYR A 403 -34.20 3.28 -1.85
CA TYR A 403 -33.56 4.05 -2.89
C TYR A 403 -33.64 3.33 -4.25
N ILE A 404 -34.01 4.08 -5.30
CA ILE A 404 -34.01 3.56 -6.69
C ILE A 404 -32.57 3.19 -7.06
N GLY A 405 -32.39 1.93 -7.53
CA GLY A 405 -31.07 1.40 -7.84
C GLY A 405 -30.37 0.67 -6.68
N SER A 406 -31.04 0.51 -5.53
CA SER A 406 -30.56 -0.33 -4.43
C SER A 406 -30.34 -1.78 -4.90
N MET A 407 -29.29 -2.42 -4.38
CA MET A 407 -28.92 -3.79 -4.70
C MET A 407 -28.57 -4.54 -3.42
N PRO A 408 -28.75 -5.88 -3.41
CA PRO A 408 -28.26 -6.71 -2.31
C PRO A 408 -26.74 -6.65 -2.23
N GLY A 409 -26.20 -6.95 -1.05
CA GLY A 409 -24.77 -7.02 -0.82
C GLY A 409 -24.09 -8.07 -1.69
N LYS A 410 -22.79 -7.90 -1.90
CA LYS A 410 -21.98 -8.81 -2.73
C LYS A 410 -22.03 -10.26 -2.24
N ILE A 411 -22.26 -10.49 -0.95
CA ILE A 411 -22.43 -11.86 -0.39
C ILE A 411 -23.67 -12.50 -1.03
N ILE A 412 -24.83 -11.86 -0.92
CA ILE A 412 -26.10 -12.38 -1.46
C ILE A 412 -26.06 -12.48 -2.99
N GLN A 413 -25.51 -11.48 -3.68
CA GLN A 413 -25.35 -11.55 -5.14
C GLN A 413 -24.54 -12.77 -5.58
N ASN A 414 -23.43 -13.06 -4.89
CA ASN A 414 -22.62 -14.24 -5.21
C ASN A 414 -23.29 -15.54 -4.80
N MET A 415 -24.08 -15.57 -3.71
CA MET A 415 -24.89 -16.73 -3.37
C MET A 415 -25.94 -17.04 -4.46
N SER A 416 -26.61 -16.02 -5.00
CA SER A 416 -27.53 -16.17 -6.13
C SER A 416 -26.82 -16.71 -7.38
N LYS A 417 -25.63 -16.19 -7.73
CA LYS A 417 -24.80 -16.70 -8.84
C LYS A 417 -24.34 -18.15 -8.63
N ALA A 418 -24.03 -18.52 -7.40
CA ALA A 418 -23.66 -19.89 -7.06
C ALA A 418 -24.81 -20.87 -7.27
N GLY A 419 -26.04 -20.44 -7.03
CA GLY A 419 -27.25 -21.24 -7.13
C GLY A 419 -27.32 -22.42 -6.17
N THR A 420 -26.45 -22.44 -5.16
CA THR A 420 -26.42 -23.45 -4.07
C THR A 420 -26.08 -22.75 -2.76
N ARG A 421 -26.70 -23.21 -1.65
CA ARG A 421 -26.49 -22.61 -0.32
C ARG A 421 -25.15 -22.98 0.35
N ASN A 422 -24.42 -23.96 -0.19
CA ASN A 422 -23.17 -24.47 0.36
C ASN A 422 -21.95 -24.32 -0.56
N PRO A 423 -21.75 -23.15 -1.21
CA PRO A 423 -20.56 -22.94 -2.03
C PRO A 423 -19.29 -22.86 -1.19
N LEU A 424 -18.12 -22.89 -1.84
CA LEU A 424 -16.90 -22.35 -1.29
C LEU A 424 -16.80 -20.87 -1.71
N PHE A 425 -16.71 -20.01 -0.71
CA PHE A 425 -16.66 -18.57 -0.91
C PHE A 425 -15.26 -18.04 -0.57
N MET A 426 -14.53 -17.62 -1.56
CA MET A 426 -13.19 -17.06 -1.40
C MET A 426 -13.24 -15.55 -1.24
N LEU A 427 -12.77 -15.07 -0.11
CA LEU A 427 -12.57 -13.67 0.23
C LEU A 427 -11.13 -13.29 -0.10
N ASP A 428 -10.92 -12.59 -1.22
CA ASP A 428 -9.59 -12.29 -1.74
C ASP A 428 -9.11 -10.90 -1.30
N GLU A 429 -7.82 -10.79 -0.92
CA GLU A 429 -7.17 -9.56 -0.50
C GLU A 429 -7.79 -8.91 0.75
N VAL A 430 -8.01 -9.70 1.82
CA VAL A 430 -8.58 -9.21 3.10
C VAL A 430 -7.68 -8.19 3.81
N ASP A 431 -6.38 -8.21 3.52
CA ASP A 431 -5.37 -7.28 4.03
C ASP A 431 -5.43 -5.89 3.39
N LYS A 432 -6.24 -5.72 2.34
CA LYS A 432 -6.38 -4.45 1.60
C LYS A 432 -7.71 -3.74 1.85
N MET A 433 -8.47 -4.19 2.83
CA MET A 433 -9.63 -3.46 3.31
C MET A 433 -9.19 -2.21 4.07
N SER A 434 -9.91 -1.13 3.90
CA SER A 434 -9.67 0.11 4.66
C SER A 434 -10.97 0.59 5.28
N MET A 435 -10.88 1.12 6.49
CA MET A 435 -12.00 1.84 7.11
C MET A 435 -12.11 3.24 6.50
N ASP A 436 -13.33 3.72 6.31
CA ASP A 436 -13.64 5.08 5.87
C ASP A 436 -14.81 5.61 6.74
N PHE A 437 -15.07 6.90 6.68
CA PHE A 437 -16.22 7.55 7.36
C PHE A 437 -17.60 6.98 6.96
N ARG A 438 -17.65 6.13 5.93
CA ARG A 438 -18.88 5.46 5.44
C ARG A 438 -19.21 4.15 6.13
N GLY A 439 -18.34 3.63 6.99
CA GLY A 439 -18.55 2.39 7.72
C GLY A 439 -17.30 1.54 7.86
N ASP A 440 -17.43 0.45 8.59
CA ASP A 440 -16.37 -0.53 8.79
C ASP A 440 -16.73 -1.87 8.12
N PRO A 441 -16.20 -2.16 6.91
CA PRO A 441 -16.41 -3.44 6.25
C PRO A 441 -15.94 -4.64 7.08
N SER A 442 -14.97 -4.44 7.97
CA SER A 442 -14.44 -5.51 8.83
C SER A 442 -15.49 -5.99 9.81
N SER A 443 -16.29 -5.08 10.39
CA SER A 443 -17.40 -5.42 11.28
C SER A 443 -18.49 -6.22 10.57
N ALA A 444 -18.83 -5.86 9.32
CA ALA A 444 -19.78 -6.65 8.53
C ALA A 444 -19.24 -8.06 8.23
N LEU A 445 -17.94 -8.19 7.94
CA LEU A 445 -17.33 -9.48 7.72
C LEU A 445 -17.25 -10.33 9.00
N LEU A 446 -17.10 -9.73 10.16
CA LEU A 446 -17.11 -10.49 11.43
C LEU A 446 -18.44 -11.25 11.58
N GLU A 447 -19.57 -10.64 11.25
CA GLU A 447 -20.86 -11.33 11.29
C GLU A 447 -20.97 -12.46 10.25
N VAL A 448 -20.47 -12.22 9.03
CA VAL A 448 -20.44 -13.24 7.97
C VAL A 448 -19.58 -14.44 8.36
N LEU A 449 -18.45 -14.20 9.02
CA LEU A 449 -17.42 -15.18 9.31
C LEU A 449 -17.60 -15.87 10.67
N ASP A 450 -18.38 -15.30 11.58
CA ASP A 450 -18.62 -15.87 12.90
C ASP A 450 -19.63 -17.03 12.82
N PRO A 451 -19.24 -18.28 13.13
CA PRO A 451 -20.15 -19.42 13.11
C PRO A 451 -21.32 -19.32 14.08
N GLU A 452 -21.24 -18.42 15.08
CA GLU A 452 -22.33 -18.19 16.03
C GLU A 452 -23.37 -17.20 15.51
N GLN A 453 -23.00 -16.32 14.58
CA GLN A 453 -23.85 -15.27 14.04
C GLN A 453 -24.27 -15.51 12.59
N ASN A 454 -23.46 -16.15 11.77
CA ASN A 454 -23.62 -16.28 10.32
C ASN A 454 -24.90 -17.05 9.88
N HIS A 455 -25.55 -17.75 10.80
CA HIS A 455 -26.86 -18.39 10.53
C HIS A 455 -28.02 -17.39 10.43
N LYS A 456 -27.80 -16.13 10.84
CA LYS A 456 -28.75 -15.01 10.79
C LYS A 456 -28.12 -13.79 10.11
N PHE A 457 -27.45 -14.01 9.01
CA PHE A 457 -26.85 -12.89 8.28
C PHE A 457 -27.91 -11.94 7.73
N GLY A 458 -27.90 -10.69 8.17
CA GLY A 458 -28.83 -9.65 7.76
C GLY A 458 -28.30 -8.84 6.57
N ASP A 459 -28.91 -9.04 5.40
CA ASP A 459 -28.69 -8.15 4.24
C ASP A 459 -29.76 -7.05 4.24
N HIS A 460 -29.34 -5.80 4.14
CA HIS A 460 -30.24 -4.64 4.20
C HIS A 460 -31.24 -4.55 3.03
N TYR A 461 -30.91 -5.16 1.90
CA TYR A 461 -31.82 -5.22 0.75
C TYR A 461 -32.85 -6.34 0.90
N LEU A 462 -32.43 -7.52 1.35
CA LEU A 462 -33.32 -8.66 1.53
C LEU A 462 -34.33 -8.45 2.66
N GLU A 463 -33.95 -7.73 3.70
CA GLU A 463 -34.75 -7.49 4.92
C GLU A 463 -35.24 -8.78 5.61
N VAL A 464 -34.57 -9.90 5.37
CA VAL A 464 -34.78 -11.20 6.00
C VAL A 464 -33.44 -11.88 6.25
N ASP A 465 -33.35 -12.68 7.31
CA ASP A 465 -32.14 -13.39 7.66
C ASP A 465 -31.81 -14.46 6.61
N TYR A 466 -30.52 -14.57 6.26
CA TYR A 466 -29.99 -15.60 5.38
C TYR A 466 -28.96 -16.47 6.11
N ASP A 467 -29.14 -17.79 6.04
CA ASP A 467 -28.27 -18.75 6.71
C ASP A 467 -27.00 -19.05 5.88
N LEU A 468 -25.85 -18.53 6.31
CA LEU A 468 -24.54 -18.77 5.74
C LEU A 468 -23.76 -19.92 6.39
N SER A 469 -24.34 -20.64 7.37
CA SER A 469 -23.64 -21.67 8.17
C SER A 469 -23.10 -22.87 7.37
N GLU A 470 -23.60 -23.09 6.15
CA GLU A 470 -23.13 -24.16 5.25
C GLU A 470 -22.10 -23.68 4.22
N VAL A 471 -21.85 -22.38 4.15
CA VAL A 471 -20.85 -21.78 3.26
C VAL A 471 -19.45 -22.08 3.81
N MET A 472 -18.57 -22.53 2.97
CA MET A 472 -17.16 -22.71 3.32
C MET A 472 -16.40 -21.43 2.92
N PHE A 473 -16.01 -20.63 3.90
CA PHE A 473 -15.22 -19.43 3.67
C PHE A 473 -13.73 -19.76 3.65
N VAL A 474 -13.01 -19.18 2.69
CA VAL A 474 -11.55 -19.21 2.60
C VAL A 474 -11.08 -17.78 2.32
N ALA A 475 -10.16 -17.28 3.12
CA ALA A 475 -9.60 -15.95 2.95
C ALA A 475 -8.22 -16.00 2.27
N THR A 476 -7.85 -14.94 1.56
CA THR A 476 -6.48 -14.75 1.08
C THR A 476 -5.95 -13.38 1.46
N ALA A 477 -4.66 -13.29 1.77
CA ALA A 477 -3.96 -12.06 2.05
C ALA A 477 -2.54 -12.09 1.46
N ASN A 478 -1.96 -10.94 1.22
CA ASN A 478 -0.55 -10.85 0.84
C ASN A 478 0.33 -10.63 2.08
N SER A 479 -0.19 -9.98 3.10
CA SER A 479 0.47 -9.69 4.37
C SER A 479 -0.43 -10.04 5.56
N LEU A 480 0.14 -10.01 6.77
CA LEU A 480 -0.62 -10.19 8.01
C LEU A 480 -1.27 -8.89 8.53
N ASN A 481 -1.28 -7.85 7.72
CA ASN A 481 -1.95 -6.59 8.07
C ASN A 481 -3.48 -6.74 7.94
N ILE A 482 -4.04 -7.61 8.75
CA ILE A 482 -5.46 -7.93 8.85
C ILE A 482 -5.96 -7.41 10.19
N PRO A 483 -7.16 -6.80 10.28
CA PRO A 483 -7.72 -6.39 11.56
C PRO A 483 -7.73 -7.54 12.58
N GLY A 484 -7.23 -7.27 13.80
CA GLY A 484 -7.06 -8.27 14.86
C GLY A 484 -8.28 -9.17 15.08
N PRO A 485 -9.50 -8.61 15.23
CA PRO A 485 -10.71 -9.41 15.44
C PRO A 485 -11.03 -10.39 14.31
N LEU A 486 -10.66 -10.08 13.07
CA LEU A 486 -10.78 -11.01 11.94
C LEU A 486 -9.70 -12.07 11.97
N LEU A 487 -8.45 -11.68 12.29
CA LEU A 487 -7.32 -12.60 12.38
C LEU A 487 -7.53 -13.68 13.44
N ASP A 488 -8.13 -13.33 14.58
CA ASP A 488 -8.45 -14.26 15.66
C ASP A 488 -9.43 -15.39 15.24
N ARG A 489 -10.21 -15.17 14.19
CA ARG A 489 -11.12 -16.16 13.61
C ARG A 489 -10.53 -16.96 12.46
N MET A 490 -9.27 -16.67 12.10
CA MET A 490 -8.61 -17.26 10.94
C MET A 490 -7.51 -18.22 11.34
N GLU A 491 -7.46 -19.37 10.70
CA GLU A 491 -6.30 -20.26 10.70
C GLU A 491 -5.36 -19.84 9.56
N VAL A 492 -4.24 -19.22 9.93
CA VAL A 492 -3.27 -18.68 8.98
C VAL A 492 -2.38 -19.77 8.44
N ILE A 493 -2.46 -20.03 7.15
CA ILE A 493 -1.54 -20.89 6.39
C ILE A 493 -0.60 -20.01 5.58
N ARG A 494 0.67 -19.96 5.98
CA ARG A 494 1.69 -19.19 5.27
C ARG A 494 2.20 -19.95 4.05
N ILE A 495 2.11 -19.29 2.90
CA ILE A 495 2.63 -19.79 1.61
C ILE A 495 3.86 -18.99 1.26
N SER A 496 5.02 -19.61 1.29
CA SER A 496 6.28 -18.98 0.89
C SER A 496 6.40 -18.87 -0.63
N GLY A 497 7.38 -18.08 -1.08
CA GLY A 497 7.75 -18.03 -2.49
C GLY A 497 8.31 -19.36 -3.01
N TYR A 498 8.25 -19.54 -4.33
CA TYR A 498 8.78 -20.73 -5.02
C TYR A 498 10.28 -20.62 -5.29
N THR A 499 10.96 -21.77 -5.19
CA THR A 499 12.34 -21.96 -5.66
C THR A 499 12.40 -21.87 -7.20
N GLU A 500 13.62 -21.74 -7.75
CA GLU A 500 13.82 -21.76 -9.21
C GLU A 500 13.31 -23.08 -9.81
N ASP A 501 13.66 -24.22 -9.19
CA ASP A 501 13.22 -25.55 -9.63
C ASP A 501 11.70 -25.70 -9.60
N GLU A 502 11.06 -25.24 -8.51
CA GLU A 502 9.59 -25.26 -8.40
C GLU A 502 8.94 -24.39 -9.49
N LYS A 503 9.47 -23.19 -9.76
CA LYS A 503 8.97 -22.31 -10.84
C LYS A 503 9.09 -22.96 -12.20
N ILE A 504 10.20 -23.64 -12.50
CA ILE A 504 10.41 -24.35 -13.76
C ILE A 504 9.44 -25.53 -13.88
N ASN A 505 9.24 -26.31 -12.83
CA ASN A 505 8.29 -27.41 -12.81
C ASN A 505 6.85 -26.91 -12.98
N ILE A 506 6.46 -25.84 -12.27
CA ILE A 506 5.15 -25.21 -12.43
C ILE A 506 4.96 -24.69 -13.86
N ALA A 507 5.99 -24.06 -14.45
CA ALA A 507 5.92 -23.60 -15.80
C ALA A 507 5.72 -24.75 -16.80
N THR A 508 6.45 -25.84 -16.65
CA THR A 508 6.41 -27.00 -17.53
C THR A 508 5.10 -27.74 -17.44
N ASN A 509 4.61 -28.00 -16.22
CA ASN A 509 3.44 -28.85 -16.00
C ASN A 509 2.10 -28.10 -16.14
N TYR A 510 2.08 -26.77 -15.88
CA TYR A 510 0.82 -26.03 -15.82
C TYR A 510 0.78 -24.79 -16.71
N LEU A 511 1.80 -23.88 -16.64
CA LEU A 511 1.69 -22.58 -17.27
C LEU A 511 1.78 -22.66 -18.79
N ILE A 512 2.66 -23.47 -19.34
CA ILE A 512 2.85 -23.64 -20.80
C ILE A 512 1.56 -24.17 -21.41
N GLU A 513 0.98 -25.22 -20.84
CA GLU A 513 -0.27 -25.81 -21.34
C GLU A 513 -1.45 -24.84 -21.26
N LYS A 514 -1.58 -24.14 -20.13
CA LYS A 514 -2.57 -23.07 -19.95
C LYS A 514 -2.42 -21.98 -21.01
N GLN A 515 -1.18 -21.53 -21.27
CA GLN A 515 -0.94 -20.46 -22.25
C GLN A 515 -1.10 -20.93 -23.69
N LYS A 516 -0.75 -22.16 -24.03
CA LYS A 516 -1.08 -22.75 -25.33
C LYS A 516 -2.58 -22.71 -25.57
N LYS A 517 -3.37 -23.22 -24.63
CA LYS A 517 -4.85 -23.22 -24.72
C LYS A 517 -5.42 -21.81 -24.86
N ASN A 518 -4.96 -20.86 -24.04
CA ASN A 518 -5.46 -19.50 -24.05
C ASN A 518 -5.11 -18.72 -25.32
N ASN A 519 -4.02 -19.08 -26.00
CA ASN A 519 -3.58 -18.43 -27.25
C ASN A 519 -3.88 -19.26 -28.51
N GLY A 520 -4.69 -20.31 -28.39
CA GLY A 520 -5.13 -21.13 -29.52
C GLY A 520 -4.03 -21.97 -30.19
N LEU A 521 -2.96 -22.29 -29.48
CA LEU A 521 -1.87 -23.12 -29.92
C LEU A 521 -2.14 -24.61 -29.67
N LYS A 522 -1.82 -25.46 -30.62
CA LYS A 522 -1.81 -26.93 -30.46
C LYS A 522 -0.59 -27.34 -29.61
N GLN A 523 -0.65 -28.55 -29.04
CA GLN A 523 0.41 -29.03 -28.16
C GLN A 523 1.79 -29.08 -28.82
N GLU A 524 1.85 -29.39 -30.07
CA GLU A 524 3.09 -29.55 -30.81
C GLU A 524 3.65 -28.26 -31.43
N GLU A 525 2.85 -27.20 -31.47
CA GLU A 525 3.19 -25.92 -32.12
C GLU A 525 4.18 -25.08 -31.33
N LEU A 526 4.22 -25.21 -29.99
CA LEU A 526 5.16 -24.51 -29.14
C LEU A 526 5.88 -25.46 -28.17
N THR A 527 7.20 -25.43 -28.21
CA THR A 527 8.05 -26.11 -27.22
C THR A 527 9.02 -25.10 -26.61
N ILE A 528 9.05 -25.02 -25.30
CA ILE A 528 10.01 -24.19 -24.54
C ILE A 528 10.92 -25.15 -23.80
N ASN A 529 12.23 -25.10 -24.07
CA ASN A 529 13.15 -26.02 -23.42
C ASN A 529 13.48 -25.56 -21.98
N HIS A 530 14.00 -26.48 -21.17
CA HIS A 530 14.34 -26.24 -19.78
C HIS A 530 15.29 -25.04 -19.60
N GLN A 531 16.34 -24.92 -20.43
CA GLN A 531 17.29 -23.80 -20.37
C GLN A 531 16.61 -22.46 -20.65
N ALA A 532 15.64 -22.39 -21.56
CA ALA A 532 14.88 -21.17 -21.80
C ALA A 532 14.01 -20.79 -20.59
N LEU A 533 13.40 -21.77 -19.92
CA LEU A 533 12.64 -21.51 -18.69
C LEU A 533 13.55 -20.99 -17.58
N THR A 534 14.71 -21.61 -17.38
CA THR A 534 15.73 -21.13 -16.44
C THR A 534 16.16 -19.70 -16.76
N ASP A 535 16.42 -19.40 -18.02
CA ASP A 535 16.80 -18.05 -18.47
C ASP A 535 15.66 -17.04 -18.27
N ILE A 536 14.39 -17.43 -18.45
CA ILE A 536 13.22 -16.58 -18.16
C ILE A 536 13.16 -16.26 -16.68
N VAL A 537 13.27 -17.27 -15.82
CA VAL A 537 13.23 -17.09 -14.37
C VAL A 537 14.35 -16.17 -13.90
N ARG A 538 15.58 -16.35 -14.40
CA ARG A 538 16.77 -15.63 -13.97
C ARG A 538 16.87 -14.21 -14.49
N TYR A 539 16.53 -13.98 -15.77
CA TYR A 539 16.86 -12.74 -16.46
C TYR A 539 15.64 -11.89 -16.85
N TYR A 540 14.42 -12.45 -16.82
CA TYR A 540 13.22 -11.72 -17.25
C TYR A 540 12.17 -11.57 -16.16
N THR A 541 12.30 -12.31 -15.04
CA THR A 541 11.36 -12.23 -13.90
C THR A 541 12.10 -12.00 -12.58
N ARG A 542 11.48 -11.22 -11.69
CA ARG A 542 11.95 -10.99 -10.30
C ARG A 542 10.72 -10.99 -9.42
N GLU A 543 10.34 -12.16 -8.92
CA GLU A 543 9.12 -12.36 -8.13
C GLU A 543 9.23 -13.59 -7.24
N ALA A 544 8.49 -13.60 -6.13
CA ALA A 544 8.37 -14.78 -5.26
C ALA A 544 7.49 -15.86 -5.88
N GLY A 545 6.42 -15.49 -6.56
CA GLY A 545 5.50 -16.40 -7.25
C GLY A 545 5.84 -16.68 -8.70
N VAL A 546 4.82 -16.94 -9.52
CA VAL A 546 4.93 -17.27 -10.96
C VAL A 546 4.08 -16.37 -11.86
N ARG A 547 3.59 -15.22 -11.37
CA ARG A 547 2.69 -14.35 -12.13
C ARG A 547 3.38 -13.66 -13.30
N SER A 548 4.62 -13.17 -13.11
CA SER A 548 5.41 -12.57 -14.17
C SER A 548 5.92 -13.64 -15.13
N LEU A 549 6.27 -14.83 -14.64
CA LEU A 549 6.64 -15.99 -15.44
C LEU A 549 5.48 -16.39 -16.38
N ASP A 550 4.25 -16.47 -15.87
CA ASP A 550 3.03 -16.73 -16.67
C ASP A 550 2.86 -15.65 -17.76
N ARG A 551 3.09 -14.38 -17.46
CA ARG A 551 3.02 -13.26 -18.42
C ARG A 551 4.09 -13.34 -19.51
N GLU A 552 5.33 -13.70 -19.16
CA GLU A 552 6.39 -13.84 -20.17
C GLU A 552 6.15 -15.06 -21.06
N ILE A 553 5.67 -16.19 -20.52
CA ILE A 553 5.22 -17.37 -21.30
C ILE A 553 4.06 -16.99 -22.22
N ALA A 554 3.08 -16.23 -21.73
CA ALA A 554 1.97 -15.73 -22.54
C ALA A 554 2.44 -14.83 -23.71
N LYS A 555 3.47 -13.99 -23.46
CA LYS A 555 4.09 -13.14 -24.48
C LYS A 555 4.78 -13.95 -25.57
N ILE A 556 5.50 -15.01 -25.18
CA ILE A 556 6.11 -15.96 -26.12
C ILE A 556 5.01 -16.62 -26.94
N SER A 557 3.97 -17.16 -26.31
CA SER A 557 2.85 -17.84 -26.96
C SER A 557 2.17 -16.94 -27.99
N ARG A 558 1.83 -15.69 -27.64
CA ARG A 558 1.25 -14.73 -28.60
C ARG A 558 2.15 -14.44 -29.80
N LYS A 559 3.47 -14.29 -29.59
CA LYS A 559 4.40 -14.07 -30.70
C LYS A 559 4.53 -15.29 -31.59
N VAL A 560 4.52 -16.48 -31.01
CA VAL A 560 4.54 -17.73 -31.77
C VAL A 560 3.24 -17.89 -32.55
N THR A 561 2.07 -17.64 -31.97
CA THR A 561 0.78 -17.65 -32.72
C THR A 561 0.83 -16.70 -33.92
N LYS A 562 1.36 -15.47 -33.72
CA LYS A 562 1.55 -14.51 -34.82
C LYS A 562 2.49 -15.06 -35.91
N GLU A 563 3.63 -15.66 -35.53
CA GLU A 563 4.60 -16.22 -36.48
C GLU A 563 3.99 -17.36 -37.33
N LEU A 564 3.23 -18.28 -36.69
CA LEU A 564 2.59 -19.41 -37.39
C LEU A 564 1.49 -18.96 -38.34
N LEU A 565 0.79 -17.87 -38.01
CA LEU A 565 -0.24 -17.30 -38.89
C LEU A 565 0.33 -16.52 -40.08
N LEU A 566 1.49 -15.86 -39.89
CA LEU A 566 2.13 -15.09 -40.97
C LEU A 566 2.96 -15.95 -41.93
N ASP A 567 3.48 -17.09 -41.46
CA ASP A 567 4.29 -18.00 -42.28
C ASP A 567 3.66 -19.41 -42.33
N PRO A 568 2.85 -19.70 -43.35
CA PRO A 568 2.18 -21.00 -43.51
C PRO A 568 3.11 -22.21 -43.61
N LYS A 569 4.42 -21.98 -43.92
CA LYS A 569 5.44 -23.06 -44.00
C LYS A 569 5.94 -23.46 -42.63
N LYS A 570 5.71 -22.63 -41.61
CA LYS A 570 6.18 -22.84 -40.25
C LYS A 570 5.09 -23.55 -39.43
N SER A 571 5.30 -24.81 -39.09
CA SER A 571 4.35 -25.62 -38.33
C SER A 571 4.66 -25.69 -36.83
N LYS A 572 5.90 -25.37 -36.42
CA LYS A 572 6.39 -25.50 -35.03
C LYS A 572 7.34 -24.36 -34.66
N ALA A 573 7.34 -23.97 -33.38
CA ALA A 573 8.31 -23.04 -32.83
C ALA A 573 8.98 -23.65 -31.61
N GLN A 574 10.30 -23.73 -31.64
CA GLN A 574 11.11 -24.15 -30.49
C GLN A 574 11.81 -22.94 -29.88
N VAL A 575 11.50 -22.68 -28.62
CA VAL A 575 12.11 -21.59 -27.83
C VAL A 575 13.24 -22.15 -26.97
N SER A 576 14.42 -21.62 -27.16
CA SER A 576 15.65 -21.98 -26.46
C SER A 576 16.32 -20.74 -25.86
N GLY A 577 17.28 -20.88 -24.97
CA GLY A 577 18.03 -19.74 -24.41
C GLY A 577 18.69 -18.87 -25.51
N ARG A 578 19.08 -19.46 -26.65
CA ARG A 578 19.72 -18.72 -27.75
C ARG A 578 18.78 -17.78 -28.51
N ASN A 579 17.52 -18.13 -28.66
CA ASN A 579 16.52 -17.35 -29.40
C ASN A 579 15.52 -16.62 -28.53
N LEU A 580 15.69 -16.70 -27.20
CA LEU A 580 14.77 -16.12 -26.24
C LEU A 580 14.65 -14.59 -26.38
N SER A 581 15.75 -13.92 -26.73
CA SER A 581 15.78 -12.47 -26.95
C SER A 581 14.86 -12.02 -28.11
N LYS A 582 14.63 -12.86 -29.11
CA LYS A 582 13.67 -12.61 -30.19
C LYS A 582 12.23 -12.44 -29.66
N TYR A 583 11.87 -13.21 -28.63
CA TYR A 583 10.53 -13.20 -28.06
C TYR A 583 10.37 -12.19 -26.92
N LEU A 584 11.36 -12.09 -26.03
CA LEU A 584 11.26 -11.29 -24.81
C LEU A 584 12.02 -9.97 -24.85
N GLY A 585 12.96 -9.82 -25.80
CA GLY A 585 13.85 -8.65 -25.89
C GLY A 585 15.11 -8.82 -25.04
N VAL A 586 15.73 -7.70 -24.66
CA VAL A 586 16.96 -7.71 -23.84
C VAL A 586 16.70 -8.24 -22.44
N ARG A 587 17.71 -8.84 -21.82
CA ARG A 587 17.66 -9.29 -20.43
C ARG A 587 17.43 -8.10 -19.51
N ARG A 588 16.47 -8.21 -18.58
CA ARG A 588 16.07 -7.11 -17.68
C ARG A 588 16.81 -7.15 -16.36
N HIS A 589 17.17 -8.33 -15.91
CA HIS A 589 17.82 -8.56 -14.61
C HIS A 589 19.17 -9.20 -14.82
N ARG A 590 20.12 -8.88 -13.95
CA ARG A 590 21.40 -9.58 -13.86
C ARG A 590 21.26 -10.69 -12.83
N TYR A 591 21.72 -11.89 -13.20
CA TYR A 591 21.76 -13.06 -12.31
C TYR A 591 23.21 -13.25 -11.84
N GLY A 592 23.39 -13.61 -10.56
CA GLY A 592 24.72 -13.83 -10.00
C GLY A 592 25.46 -12.52 -9.74
N ARG A 593 25.10 -11.80 -8.69
CA ARG A 593 25.80 -10.60 -8.23
C ARG A 593 26.72 -10.86 -7.03
N ALA A 594 27.18 -12.08 -6.81
CA ALA A 594 28.37 -12.22 -6.01
C ALA A 594 29.47 -11.45 -6.76
N GLU A 595 30.07 -10.44 -6.13
CA GLU A 595 31.13 -9.67 -6.77
C GLU A 595 32.32 -10.58 -7.04
N ASP A 596 33.03 -10.33 -8.15
CA ASP A 596 34.14 -11.17 -8.59
C ASP A 596 35.42 -11.01 -7.71
N SER A 597 35.40 -10.11 -6.71
CA SER A 597 36.58 -9.81 -5.88
C SER A 597 36.21 -9.38 -4.46
N ASN A 598 37.03 -9.78 -3.50
CA ASN A 598 36.97 -9.35 -2.12
C ASN A 598 37.26 -7.85 -2.00
N ARG A 599 36.43 -7.11 -1.23
CA ARG A 599 36.56 -5.65 -1.11
C ARG A 599 36.56 -5.20 0.33
N VAL A 600 37.29 -4.12 0.59
CA VAL A 600 37.32 -3.45 1.89
C VAL A 600 36.07 -2.60 2.05
N GLY A 601 35.37 -2.71 3.19
CA GLY A 601 34.20 -1.92 3.52
C GLY A 601 32.94 -2.28 2.78
N GLN A 602 32.92 -3.39 2.02
CA GLN A 602 31.76 -3.83 1.28
C GLN A 602 31.29 -5.22 1.71
N VAL A 603 30.03 -5.35 2.10
CA VAL A 603 29.43 -6.59 2.61
C VAL A 603 28.16 -6.91 1.82
N THR A 604 27.95 -8.20 1.58
CA THR A 604 26.67 -8.70 1.04
C THR A 604 25.74 -9.11 2.18
N GLY A 605 24.69 -8.33 2.42
CA GLY A 605 23.61 -8.66 3.31
C GLY A 605 22.47 -9.40 2.59
N LEU A 606 21.52 -9.94 3.36
CA LEU A 606 20.32 -10.60 2.86
C LEU A 606 19.10 -9.86 3.34
N ALA A 607 18.30 -9.35 2.41
CA ALA A 607 17.04 -8.68 2.67
C ALA A 607 15.84 -9.56 2.27
N TRP A 608 14.74 -9.40 2.98
CA TRP A 608 13.44 -9.91 2.62
C TRP A 608 12.57 -8.78 2.06
N THR A 609 11.86 -9.04 0.97
CA THR A 609 10.92 -8.11 0.35
C THR A 609 9.62 -8.84 0.01
N GLU A 610 8.55 -8.10 -0.27
CA GLU A 610 7.27 -8.69 -0.70
C GLU A 610 7.38 -9.54 -1.98
N VAL A 611 8.42 -9.32 -2.78
CA VAL A 611 8.68 -10.08 -4.00
C VAL A 611 9.65 -11.26 -3.80
N GLY A 612 10.13 -11.45 -2.58
CA GLY A 612 11.07 -12.52 -2.20
C GLY A 612 12.33 -12.00 -1.55
N GLY A 613 13.34 -12.86 -1.42
CA GLY A 613 14.65 -12.47 -0.88
C GLY A 613 15.52 -11.78 -1.94
N GLU A 614 16.37 -10.86 -1.49
CA GLU A 614 17.32 -10.10 -2.30
C GLU A 614 18.70 -10.00 -1.65
N LEU A 615 19.75 -9.87 -2.48
CA LEU A 615 21.07 -9.51 -2.01
C LEU A 615 21.12 -8.00 -1.79
N LEU A 616 21.62 -7.60 -0.63
CA LEU A 616 21.76 -6.21 -0.23
C LEU A 616 23.25 -5.86 -0.12
N THR A 617 23.75 -5.00 -0.98
CA THR A 617 25.13 -4.51 -0.84
C THR A 617 25.15 -3.41 0.22
N ILE A 618 26.07 -3.51 1.18
CA ILE A 618 26.34 -2.52 2.22
C ILE A 618 27.74 -2.02 2.02
N GLU A 619 27.92 -0.73 1.84
CA GLU A 619 29.19 -0.08 1.61
C GLU A 619 29.50 0.88 2.76
N THR A 620 30.74 0.84 3.26
CA THR A 620 31.20 1.75 4.29
C THR A 620 32.47 2.44 3.83
N ALA A 621 32.48 3.76 3.90
CA ALA A 621 33.65 4.59 3.65
C ALA A 621 34.06 5.31 4.94
N VAL A 622 35.39 5.33 5.16
CA VAL A 622 36.01 6.07 6.28
C VAL A 622 36.87 7.18 5.68
N MET A 623 36.64 8.41 6.13
CA MET A 623 37.33 9.59 5.61
C MET A 623 37.80 10.49 6.75
N PRO A 624 38.82 11.35 6.54
CA PRO A 624 39.19 12.35 7.53
C PRO A 624 38.01 13.23 7.93
N GLY A 625 37.86 13.47 9.24
CA GLY A 625 36.70 14.22 9.74
C GLY A 625 36.76 14.48 11.22
N LYS A 626 35.58 14.63 11.86
CA LYS A 626 35.38 14.95 13.26
C LYS A 626 34.47 13.96 14.00
N GLY A 627 34.39 12.73 13.52
CA GLY A 627 33.54 11.70 14.11
C GLY A 627 32.09 11.70 13.60
N LYS A 628 31.76 12.42 12.51
CA LYS A 628 30.42 12.49 11.96
C LYS A 628 30.02 11.17 11.30
N GLN A 629 28.79 10.76 11.54
CA GLN A 629 28.16 9.63 10.87
C GLN A 629 27.15 10.11 9.83
N SER A 630 27.17 9.52 8.64
CA SER A 630 26.24 9.81 7.57
C SER A 630 25.69 8.52 6.96
N PHE A 631 24.39 8.53 6.66
CA PHE A 631 23.69 7.37 6.13
C PHE A 631 22.99 7.75 4.85
N THR A 632 23.11 6.92 3.81
CA THR A 632 22.44 7.13 2.53
C THR A 632 21.88 5.82 1.96
N GLY A 633 20.84 5.89 1.14
CA GLY A 633 20.19 4.71 0.55
C GLY A 633 18.72 4.56 0.89
N LYS A 634 18.05 5.63 1.36
CA LYS A 634 16.62 5.61 1.76
C LYS A 634 16.33 4.60 2.86
N LEU A 635 17.12 4.71 3.95
CA LEU A 635 17.05 3.83 5.10
C LEU A 635 15.93 4.30 6.06
N GLY A 636 15.08 3.38 6.49
CA GLY A 636 14.08 3.62 7.51
C GLY A 636 14.71 3.71 8.92
N ASP A 637 13.91 4.09 9.90
CA ASP A 637 14.38 4.40 11.26
C ASP A 637 15.01 3.19 11.93
N VAL A 638 14.38 2.00 11.84
CA VAL A 638 14.91 0.77 12.43
C VAL A 638 16.29 0.40 11.85
N MET A 639 16.50 0.64 10.56
CA MET A 639 17.81 0.39 9.94
C MET A 639 18.86 1.41 10.38
N GLN A 640 18.47 2.67 10.60
CA GLN A 640 19.37 3.71 11.13
C GLN A 640 19.76 3.42 12.59
N GLU A 641 18.83 2.99 13.42
CA GLU A 641 19.10 2.51 14.80
C GLU A 641 20.06 1.31 14.79
N SER A 642 19.88 0.38 13.86
CA SER A 642 20.78 -0.77 13.69
C SER A 642 22.20 -0.37 13.34
N ILE A 643 22.37 0.68 12.53
CA ILE A 643 23.71 1.26 12.24
C ILE A 643 24.32 1.88 13.49
N GLN A 644 23.54 2.60 14.29
CA GLN A 644 24.03 3.20 15.54
C GLN A 644 24.45 2.12 16.54
N ALA A 645 23.67 1.03 16.64
CA ALA A 645 24.04 -0.12 17.46
C ALA A 645 25.35 -0.78 16.97
N ALA A 646 25.47 -1.01 15.66
CA ALA A 646 26.70 -1.55 15.06
C ALA A 646 27.93 -0.67 15.35
N MET A 647 27.79 0.66 15.20
CA MET A 647 28.87 1.61 15.51
C MET A 647 29.25 1.55 16.99
N SER A 648 28.26 1.43 17.87
CA SER A 648 28.53 1.31 19.33
C SER A 648 29.30 0.04 19.66
N VAL A 649 28.97 -1.09 19.03
CA VAL A 649 29.69 -2.37 19.18
C VAL A 649 31.14 -2.22 18.72
N VAL A 650 31.37 -1.61 17.55
CA VAL A 650 32.71 -1.40 17.01
C VAL A 650 33.56 -0.51 17.93
N ARG A 651 32.98 0.56 18.47
CA ARG A 651 33.66 1.46 19.42
C ARG A 651 34.00 0.78 20.74
N THR A 652 33.06 0.03 21.30
CA THR A 652 33.24 -0.68 22.56
C THR A 652 34.32 -1.75 22.45
N ARG A 653 34.47 -2.38 21.28
CA ARG A 653 35.44 -3.44 21.02
C ARG A 653 36.67 -2.97 20.23
N ALA A 654 36.90 -1.66 20.16
CA ALA A 654 37.98 -1.07 19.35
C ALA A 654 39.35 -1.71 19.64
N SER A 655 39.72 -1.88 20.92
CA SER A 655 40.97 -2.51 21.32
C SER A 655 41.13 -3.96 20.85
N GLN A 656 40.05 -4.73 20.81
CA GLN A 656 40.05 -6.12 20.33
C GLN A 656 40.29 -6.21 18.82
N PHE A 657 39.87 -5.18 18.07
CA PHE A 657 40.07 -5.07 16.64
C PHE A 657 41.37 -4.29 16.25
N GLY A 658 42.23 -3.96 17.23
CA GLY A 658 43.44 -3.19 17.00
C GLY A 658 43.20 -1.73 16.60
N ILE A 659 42.02 -1.17 16.94
CA ILE A 659 41.60 0.18 16.61
C ILE A 659 41.87 1.11 17.79
N ASP A 660 42.56 2.22 17.53
CA ASP A 660 42.78 3.27 18.54
C ASP A 660 41.43 4.00 18.81
N THR A 661 41.13 4.29 20.05
CA THR A 661 39.91 5.01 20.46
C THR A 661 39.87 6.45 19.92
N GLU A 662 41.01 7.10 19.72
CA GLU A 662 41.09 8.42 19.08
C GLU A 662 40.76 8.40 17.58
N PHE A 663 40.82 7.24 16.94
CA PHE A 663 40.44 7.08 15.54
C PHE A 663 39.05 7.58 15.23
N PHE A 664 38.08 7.30 16.13
CA PHE A 664 36.68 7.67 15.94
C PHE A 664 36.42 9.18 16.06
N GLN A 665 37.31 9.94 16.67
CA GLN A 665 37.21 11.39 16.80
C GLN A 665 37.75 12.12 15.57
N ASN A 666 38.66 11.48 14.83
CA ASN A 666 39.39 12.07 13.71
C ASN A 666 38.93 11.56 12.34
N LYS A 667 37.88 10.71 12.29
CA LYS A 667 37.36 10.12 11.06
C LYS A 667 35.86 10.23 11.01
N ASP A 668 35.33 10.58 9.84
CA ASP A 668 33.91 10.51 9.51
C ASP A 668 33.58 9.18 8.84
N PHE A 669 32.39 8.69 9.09
CA PHE A 669 31.89 7.40 8.62
C PHE A 669 30.70 7.62 7.72
N HIS A 670 30.75 7.05 6.51
CA HIS A 670 29.62 7.08 5.59
C HIS A 670 29.21 5.66 5.26
N ILE A 671 27.99 5.28 5.64
CA ILE A 671 27.40 4.00 5.30
C ILE A 671 26.38 4.22 4.19
N HIS A 672 26.55 3.51 3.08
CA HIS A 672 25.70 3.58 1.92
C HIS A 672 25.10 2.22 1.60
N VAL A 673 23.79 2.18 1.37
CA VAL A 673 23.11 0.99 0.85
C VAL A 673 22.52 1.34 -0.52
N PRO A 674 23.13 0.90 -1.62
CA PRO A 674 22.72 1.20 -2.98
C PRO A 674 21.24 0.88 -3.27
N GLU A 675 20.74 1.32 -4.44
CA GLU A 675 19.33 1.19 -4.87
C GLU A 675 18.35 2.09 -4.08
N GLY A 676 18.65 3.39 -3.99
CA GLY A 676 17.85 4.41 -3.28
C GLY A 676 16.43 4.60 -3.80
N ALA A 677 16.02 3.95 -4.90
CA ALA A 677 14.64 3.96 -5.37
C ALA A 677 13.69 3.12 -4.50
N THR A 678 14.23 2.12 -3.78
CA THR A 678 13.44 1.23 -2.91
C THR A 678 13.74 1.56 -1.46
N PRO A 679 12.73 1.94 -0.64
CA PRO A 679 12.90 2.11 0.80
C PRO A 679 13.36 0.79 1.44
N LYS A 680 14.27 0.88 2.40
CA LYS A 680 14.82 -0.26 3.11
C LYS A 680 14.69 -0.01 4.61
N ASP A 681 14.09 -0.96 5.30
CA ASP A 681 13.95 -0.90 6.76
C ASP A 681 14.05 -2.29 7.37
N GLY A 682 14.48 -2.34 8.63
CA GLY A 682 14.57 -3.55 9.43
C GLY A 682 15.93 -3.80 10.07
N PRO A 683 15.95 -4.54 11.20
CA PRO A 683 17.16 -4.70 12.01
C PRO A 683 18.11 -5.76 11.46
N SER A 684 17.69 -6.60 10.51
CA SER A 684 18.41 -7.81 10.08
C SER A 684 19.72 -7.57 9.30
N ALA A 685 20.07 -6.33 9.01
CA ALA A 685 21.33 -5.93 8.38
C ALA A 685 22.43 -5.58 9.40
N GLY A 686 22.14 -5.61 10.71
CA GLY A 686 23.03 -5.14 11.77
C GLY A 686 24.41 -5.77 11.75
N ILE A 687 24.49 -7.10 11.64
CA ILE A 687 25.82 -7.78 11.55
C ILE A 687 26.58 -7.41 10.28
N GLY A 688 25.88 -7.21 9.16
CA GLY A 688 26.49 -6.78 7.91
C GLY A 688 27.07 -5.36 8.00
N MET A 689 26.36 -4.45 8.65
CA MET A 689 26.82 -3.08 8.89
C MET A 689 28.02 -3.05 9.83
N CYS A 690 27.98 -3.84 10.90
CA CYS A 690 29.09 -3.99 11.83
C CYS A 690 30.35 -4.54 11.10
N THR A 691 30.20 -5.59 10.32
CA THR A 691 31.30 -6.19 9.55
C THR A 691 31.87 -5.20 8.51
N ALA A 692 31.00 -4.45 7.80
CA ALA A 692 31.43 -3.45 6.84
C ALA A 692 32.24 -2.32 7.51
N LEU A 693 31.82 -1.87 8.69
CA LEU A 693 32.55 -0.89 9.50
C LEU A 693 33.93 -1.41 9.93
N ILE A 694 33.97 -2.62 10.49
CA ILE A 694 35.24 -3.24 10.91
C ILE A 694 36.18 -3.40 9.73
N SER A 695 35.70 -3.92 8.60
CA SER A 695 36.47 -4.07 7.39
C SER A 695 37.03 -2.72 6.88
N ALA A 696 36.21 -1.68 6.87
CA ALA A 696 36.63 -0.35 6.40
C ALA A 696 37.68 0.30 7.31
N ILE A 697 37.57 0.09 8.63
CA ILE A 697 38.49 0.64 9.63
C ILE A 697 39.81 -0.13 9.63
N THR A 698 39.75 -1.47 9.63
CA THR A 698 40.95 -2.35 9.66
C THR A 698 41.57 -2.54 8.29
N THR A 699 40.92 -2.07 7.23
CA THR A 699 41.34 -2.29 5.84
C THR A 699 41.48 -3.76 5.41
N ILE A 700 40.76 -4.65 6.09
CA ILE A 700 40.71 -6.08 5.80
C ILE A 700 39.56 -6.35 4.84
N PRO A 701 39.83 -6.95 3.65
CA PRO A 701 38.75 -7.24 2.70
C PRO A 701 37.73 -8.23 3.26
N VAL A 702 36.46 -8.02 2.86
CA VAL A 702 35.38 -8.96 3.11
C VAL A 702 35.31 -9.97 1.96
N ARG A 703 35.08 -11.22 2.26
CA ARG A 703 34.93 -12.29 1.27
C ARG A 703 33.68 -12.06 0.42
N SER A 704 33.84 -12.05 -0.89
CA SER A 704 32.78 -11.81 -1.87
C SER A 704 31.79 -12.97 -1.97
N ASP A 705 32.20 -14.17 -1.60
CA ASP A 705 31.39 -15.40 -1.59
C ASP A 705 30.56 -15.59 -0.32
N VAL A 706 30.64 -14.68 0.67
CA VAL A 706 29.93 -14.70 1.93
C VAL A 706 28.77 -13.70 1.93
N ALA A 707 27.60 -14.14 2.34
CA ALA A 707 26.48 -13.25 2.68
C ALA A 707 26.06 -13.47 4.13
N MET A 708 25.41 -12.46 4.73
CA MET A 708 25.05 -12.53 6.11
C MET A 708 23.70 -11.85 6.41
N THR A 709 23.06 -12.29 7.49
CA THR A 709 21.86 -11.66 8.02
C THR A 709 21.78 -11.91 9.53
N GLY A 710 21.45 -10.88 10.28
CA GLY A 710 21.30 -10.94 11.72
C GLY A 710 21.10 -9.54 12.31
N GLU A 711 20.30 -9.44 13.36
CA GLU A 711 20.22 -8.25 14.17
C GLU A 711 21.38 -8.25 15.17
N ILE A 712 21.88 -7.09 15.52
CA ILE A 712 23.02 -6.94 16.46
C ILE A 712 22.59 -6.19 17.70
N THR A 713 22.95 -6.72 18.89
CA THR A 713 22.79 -6.01 20.15
C THR A 713 24.04 -5.15 20.47
N LEU A 714 23.92 -4.23 21.42
CA LEU A 714 25.06 -3.42 21.88
C LEU A 714 26.21 -4.25 22.49
N ARG A 715 25.92 -5.51 22.87
CA ARG A 715 26.93 -6.45 23.36
C ARG A 715 27.59 -7.27 22.26
N GLY A 716 27.12 -7.14 21.00
CA GLY A 716 27.62 -7.92 19.87
C GLY A 716 26.99 -9.30 19.77
N GLU A 717 25.89 -9.59 20.47
CA GLU A 717 25.10 -10.80 20.31
C GLU A 717 24.24 -10.68 19.04
N VAL A 718 24.12 -11.79 18.33
CA VAL A 718 23.39 -11.86 17.06
C VAL A 718 21.99 -12.46 17.32
N LEU A 719 20.97 -11.63 17.10
CA LEU A 719 19.57 -12.01 17.34
C LEU A 719 18.89 -12.60 16.10
N PRO A 720 17.83 -13.42 16.29
CA PRO A 720 17.13 -14.10 15.22
C PRO A 720 16.38 -13.14 14.30
N ILE A 721 16.19 -13.58 13.05
CA ILE A 721 15.54 -12.80 11.98
C ILE A 721 14.39 -13.55 11.35
N GLY A 722 13.51 -12.83 10.66
CA GLY A 722 12.45 -13.40 9.83
C GLY A 722 12.85 -13.61 8.37
N GLY A 723 12.09 -14.47 7.67
CA GLY A 723 12.22 -14.68 6.23
C GLY A 723 13.50 -15.41 5.81
N LEU A 724 14.00 -16.32 6.65
CA LEU A 724 15.25 -17.06 6.39
C LEU A 724 15.19 -17.84 5.07
N LYS A 725 14.06 -18.47 4.75
CA LYS A 725 13.91 -19.26 3.51
C LYS A 725 14.13 -18.38 2.26
N GLU A 726 13.49 -17.24 2.20
CA GLU A 726 13.60 -16.31 1.08
C GLU A 726 15.03 -15.72 0.96
N LYS A 727 15.65 -15.45 2.10
CA LYS A 727 17.03 -14.95 2.17
C LYS A 727 18.03 -15.98 1.65
N LEU A 728 17.92 -17.25 2.06
CA LEU A 728 18.78 -18.33 1.56
C LEU A 728 18.55 -18.60 0.06
N LEU A 729 17.30 -18.50 -0.41
CA LEU A 729 16.99 -18.58 -1.83
C LEU A 729 17.66 -17.45 -2.63
N ALA A 730 17.73 -16.23 -2.08
CA ALA A 730 18.41 -15.11 -2.71
C ALA A 730 19.92 -15.33 -2.74
N ALA A 731 20.51 -15.79 -1.67
CA ALA A 731 21.93 -16.12 -1.59
C ALA A 731 22.31 -17.19 -2.64
N HIS A 732 21.59 -18.30 -2.68
CA HIS A 732 21.79 -19.36 -3.67
C HIS A 732 21.66 -18.85 -5.12
N ARG A 733 20.62 -18.05 -5.42
CA ARG A 733 20.45 -17.43 -6.74
C ARG A 733 21.56 -16.43 -7.07
N GLY A 734 22.09 -15.76 -6.07
CA GLY A 734 23.17 -14.77 -6.20
C GLY A 734 24.54 -15.38 -6.43
N GLY A 735 24.69 -16.70 -6.29
CA GLY A 735 25.98 -17.38 -6.43
C GLY A 735 26.84 -17.31 -5.15
N ILE A 736 26.24 -16.96 -4.02
CA ILE A 736 26.89 -17.02 -2.69
C ILE A 736 27.14 -18.49 -2.34
N THR A 737 28.30 -18.75 -1.73
CA THR A 737 28.65 -20.12 -1.26
C THR A 737 28.48 -20.27 0.24
N THR A 738 28.76 -19.24 1.02
CA THR A 738 28.69 -19.28 2.49
C THR A 738 27.65 -18.26 3.00
N VAL A 739 26.76 -18.68 3.88
CA VAL A 739 25.76 -17.79 4.49
C VAL A 739 25.84 -17.86 6.00
N ILE A 740 26.03 -16.69 6.62
CA ILE A 740 26.06 -16.53 8.08
C ILE A 740 24.65 -16.19 8.56
N ILE A 741 24.13 -16.96 9.51
CA ILE A 741 22.80 -16.79 10.10
C ILE A 741 22.87 -16.78 11.64
N PRO A 742 21.89 -16.20 12.33
CA PRO A 742 21.82 -16.32 13.78
C PRO A 742 21.61 -17.78 14.21
N SER A 743 22.27 -18.22 15.31
CA SER A 743 22.16 -19.59 15.83
C SER A 743 20.72 -19.97 16.18
N GLU A 744 19.91 -19.04 16.66
CA GLU A 744 18.51 -19.29 16.96
C GLU A 744 17.62 -19.60 15.73
N ASN A 745 18.08 -19.22 14.53
CA ASN A 745 17.42 -19.56 13.27
C ASN A 745 17.81 -20.94 12.72
N GLU A 746 18.67 -21.71 13.39
CA GLU A 746 18.99 -23.08 12.99
C GLU A 746 17.76 -23.97 12.93
N LYS A 747 16.80 -23.78 13.84
CA LYS A 747 15.49 -24.46 13.83
C LYS A 747 14.72 -24.26 12.52
N ASP A 748 14.83 -23.08 11.89
CA ASP A 748 14.12 -22.74 10.67
C ASP A 748 14.70 -23.46 9.44
N LEU A 749 15.92 -24.00 9.53
CA LEU A 749 16.53 -24.79 8.48
C LEU A 749 15.77 -26.09 8.18
N THR A 750 14.92 -26.56 9.10
CA THR A 750 14.03 -27.71 8.87
C THR A 750 13.03 -27.46 7.73
N GLU A 751 12.68 -26.19 7.50
CA GLU A 751 11.74 -25.77 6.47
C GLU A 751 12.38 -25.51 5.10
N ILE A 752 13.72 -25.52 5.03
CA ILE A 752 14.49 -25.20 3.83
C ILE A 752 14.62 -26.46 2.96
N PRO A 753 14.33 -26.38 1.65
CA PRO A 753 14.50 -27.49 0.72
C PRO A 753 15.94 -28.02 0.68
N LYS A 754 16.07 -29.36 0.54
CA LYS A 754 17.38 -30.04 0.58
C LYS A 754 18.35 -29.53 -0.49
N ASN A 755 17.87 -29.23 -1.70
CA ASN A 755 18.68 -28.71 -2.81
C ASN A 755 19.32 -27.36 -2.47
N ILE A 756 18.66 -26.49 -1.70
CA ILE A 756 19.21 -25.22 -1.25
C ILE A 756 20.29 -25.45 -0.18
N LYS A 757 19.99 -26.30 0.81
CA LYS A 757 20.96 -26.64 1.86
C LYS A 757 22.23 -27.29 1.33
N SER A 758 22.11 -28.13 0.31
CA SER A 758 23.28 -28.76 -0.30
C SER A 758 24.13 -27.82 -1.15
N GLY A 759 23.58 -26.68 -1.58
CA GLY A 759 24.26 -25.69 -2.40
C GLY A 759 24.86 -24.52 -1.62
N LEU A 760 24.66 -24.46 -0.30
CA LEU A 760 25.14 -23.38 0.57
C LEU A 760 25.82 -23.95 1.81
N GLU A 761 26.95 -23.42 2.18
CA GLU A 761 27.53 -23.57 3.50
C GLU A 761 26.83 -22.62 4.46
N ILE A 762 26.01 -23.13 5.38
CA ILE A 762 25.25 -22.31 6.33
C ILE A 762 25.98 -22.34 7.67
N VAL A 763 26.39 -21.15 8.14
CA VAL A 763 27.17 -20.99 9.37
C VAL A 763 26.30 -20.31 10.43
N PRO A 764 25.78 -21.05 11.43
CA PRO A 764 25.09 -20.45 12.57
C PRO A 764 26.08 -19.76 13.48
N VAL A 765 25.79 -18.52 13.92
CA VAL A 765 26.63 -17.71 14.80
C VAL A 765 25.81 -17.11 15.93
N ARG A 766 26.43 -16.92 17.08
CA ARG A 766 25.85 -16.24 18.23
C ARG A 766 26.47 -14.88 18.50
N TRP A 767 27.74 -14.70 18.16
CA TRP A 767 28.48 -13.47 18.44
C TRP A 767 29.08 -12.85 17.17
N ILE A 768 29.24 -11.53 17.20
CA ILE A 768 29.85 -10.80 16.06
C ILE A 768 31.28 -11.25 15.77
N ASP A 769 32.00 -11.71 16.77
CA ASP A 769 33.37 -12.20 16.61
C ASP A 769 33.43 -13.43 15.68
N GLU A 770 32.44 -14.33 15.80
CA GLU A 770 32.28 -15.49 14.91
C GLU A 770 31.97 -15.02 13.48
N VAL A 771 31.11 -13.99 13.33
CA VAL A 771 30.82 -13.40 12.02
C VAL A 771 32.07 -12.89 11.34
N ILE A 772 32.87 -12.12 12.08
CA ILE A 772 34.11 -11.51 11.58
C ILE A 772 35.11 -12.59 11.15
N SER A 773 35.27 -13.65 11.92
CA SER A 773 36.21 -14.75 11.63
C SER A 773 35.89 -15.48 10.30
N VAL A 774 34.61 -15.53 9.91
CA VAL A 774 34.12 -16.16 8.68
C VAL A 774 34.11 -15.20 7.50
N ALA A 775 33.69 -13.95 7.76
CA ALA A 775 33.41 -12.96 6.72
C ALA A 775 34.67 -12.24 6.20
N LEU A 776 35.69 -12.01 7.04
CA LEU A 776 36.94 -11.33 6.66
C LEU A 776 37.95 -12.32 6.15
N GLU A 777 38.84 -11.88 5.25
CA GLU A 777 39.96 -12.71 4.75
C GLU A 777 40.95 -13.12 5.86
N ARG A 778 41.08 -12.28 6.91
CA ARG A 778 41.87 -12.56 8.11
C ARG A 778 41.26 -11.89 9.32
N ALA A 779 41.44 -12.43 10.48
CA ALA A 779 41.00 -11.80 11.71
C ALA A 779 41.78 -10.48 11.95
N PRO A 780 41.09 -9.44 12.51
CA PRO A 780 41.80 -8.26 13.02
C PRO A 780 42.77 -8.63 14.14
N GLU A 781 43.97 -8.02 14.14
CA GLU A 781 44.95 -8.24 15.20
C GLU A 781 44.64 -7.34 16.40
N ALA A 782 44.51 -7.89 17.59
CA ALA A 782 44.26 -7.12 18.80
C ALA A 782 45.46 -6.18 19.11
N SER A 783 45.16 -4.98 19.64
CA SER A 783 46.21 -4.08 20.12
C SER A 783 46.95 -4.70 21.30
N SER A 784 48.25 -4.49 21.38
CA SER A 784 49.10 -4.99 22.48
C SER A 784 48.59 -4.60 23.87
N ALA A 785 47.87 -3.48 24.01
CA ALA A 785 47.22 -3.04 25.25
C ALA A 785 46.03 -3.93 25.66
N ALA A 786 45.35 -4.57 24.71
CA ALA A 786 44.19 -5.46 25.01
C ALA A 786 44.65 -6.85 25.51
N VAL A 787 45.84 -7.24 25.18
CA VAL A 787 46.42 -8.53 25.63
C VAL A 787 46.77 -8.45 27.14
N GLU A 788 47.18 -7.26 27.63
CA GLU A 788 47.47 -7.06 29.04
C GLU A 788 46.19 -7.03 29.92
N ASP A 789 45.08 -6.45 29.44
CA ASP A 789 43.82 -6.42 30.18
C ASP A 789 43.17 -7.81 30.29
N VAL A 790 43.25 -8.65 29.29
CA VAL A 790 42.75 -10.03 29.36
C VAL A 790 43.61 -10.90 30.26
N ALA A 791 44.92 -10.68 30.27
CA ALA A 791 45.84 -11.38 31.16
C ALA A 791 45.63 -10.97 32.62
N THR A 792 45.35 -9.69 32.90
CA THR A 792 45.05 -9.19 34.25
C THR A 792 43.63 -9.56 34.71
N GLY A 793 42.64 -9.64 33.83
CA GLY A 793 41.28 -10.13 34.12
C GLY A 793 41.24 -11.62 34.49
N ALA A 794 41.97 -12.44 33.72
CA ALA A 794 42.08 -13.88 33.99
C ALA A 794 42.84 -14.19 35.31
N ALA A 795 43.84 -13.38 35.65
CA ALA A 795 44.56 -13.49 36.90
C ALA A 795 43.70 -13.08 38.10
N ALA A 796 42.76 -12.13 37.93
CA ALA A 796 41.83 -11.69 38.96
C ALA A 796 40.72 -12.73 39.23
N GLU A 797 40.25 -13.44 38.20
CA GLU A 797 39.26 -14.53 38.36
C GLU A 797 39.89 -15.81 39.00
N GLU A 798 41.15 -16.10 38.76
CA GLU A 798 41.84 -17.20 39.43
C GLU A 798 42.15 -16.87 40.92
N GLU A 799 42.37 -15.62 41.30
CA GLU A 799 42.52 -15.21 42.70
C GLU A 799 41.17 -15.23 43.44
N GLU A 800 40.05 -14.84 42.83
CA GLU A 800 38.73 -14.95 43.43
C GLU A 800 38.26 -16.39 43.59
N ALA A 801 38.61 -17.27 42.64
CA ALA A 801 38.28 -18.68 42.71
C ALA A 801 39.09 -19.45 43.78
N SER A 802 40.31 -18.96 44.10
CA SER A 802 41.12 -19.56 45.15
C SER A 802 40.84 -19.05 46.60
N GLY A 803 40.13 -17.94 46.71
CA GLY A 803 39.77 -17.31 47.98
C GLY A 803 38.48 -17.80 48.63
N SER A 804 37.66 -18.60 47.96
CA SER A 804 36.32 -19.01 48.41
C SER A 804 36.20 -20.40 49.08
N SER A 805 37.34 -21.01 49.47
CA SER A 805 37.27 -22.33 50.16
C SER A 805 37.69 -22.24 51.62
N ALA A 806 37.04 -21.41 52.44
CA ALA A 806 37.04 -21.55 53.90
C ALA A 806 36.06 -20.53 54.56
N ARG A 807 34.82 -21.02 54.81
CA ARG A 807 34.10 -20.75 56.07
C ARG A 807 32.71 -21.35 56.05
N THR A 808 32.58 -22.55 56.53
CA THR A 808 31.41 -23.09 57.21
C THR A 808 31.23 -22.38 58.54
N HIS A 809 30.05 -21.78 58.73
CA HIS A 809 29.19 -21.96 59.89
C HIS A 809 27.79 -21.51 59.58
#